data_03b84f98b95850a95c1af99e296f1036
#
_entry.id   03b84f98b95850a95c1af99e296f1036
#
_cell.length_a   1.000
_cell.length_b   1.000
_cell.length_c   1.000
_cell.angle_alpha   90.00
_cell.angle_beta   90.00
_cell.angle_gamma   90.00
#
_symmetry.space_group_name_H-M   'P 1'
#
loop_
_entity.id
_entity.type
_entity.pdbx_description
1 polymer ?
#
loop_
_entity_poly.entity_id
_entity_poly.type
_entity_poly.pdbx_seq_one_letter_code
_entity_poly.pdbx_strand_id
1 'polypeptide(L)'
;MTNIKKIRIALITLLLTQTAAFGQTEIPLVYDRECTGGNYPVPEMPPIDKLPEITALPDPFAWADGNGRSTAFEDWERRRFEIARQLQHYELEMKPVVSKDSIEAVLHNDTLRVTVHENGETLLLTAPVKYPGGNGPFPAIIGIGRPTGSLPPQLFDKRGIAQITFDFTQVMSHTQKRGAEPINRLYPGQTEMGAYCAWSWGVSRLIDGLEKVGKKSRIDLSRLAISGCSFAGKMALFAGAFDERIALTIAQEPGGGGVDAWRVSETLGNVETLGRTNYAWFLESMRQFAGKNVSRLPVDHHELAALIAPRALLVLGNTDYEWLAEESDYVSCQAARTVWKAFGIEDRMGFSFQGGHMHCMLPESQYPEVEAFIDKFLLGKADVNTAVTKAEMFADVDYLKWMPWADPEPEYPGENGRPYTKGAFETRRYRNLLAELGYKQEDIDAKLKSVFESVFYGPHKVYFEVGDSLAYISDIKNHDVRTEGMSYGLMIAVQFDRKDIFDRLWRWGKKYMQHQEGPLKGYFAWSCKTDGTRNAQGPASDGELYYVTALIFASNRWGNDTGIDYLAEAQHILDCSMQKAGMDRVAPLINLEHRLITFTPDRFGGRFTDPSYHVPAFYEVWARWAKDGRSEFWRECARKSREYLHKSIHPVTGLNPDYNNYDGTLLGSNRIIGDAFRFDSWRVPMNIALDYSWACADRKWQQEYGNKIQNFFYAQGIDTFVDQYNVDGTPVVELLGAGGYKKLRHSLGLVATTAAVSLVCTHDKSREFVDRLWNAEHVPYDDGYFDAYYDGLLRLFAFMHLSGNYRIIFPENH
;
A
#
# COMPACT_ATOMS: atom_id res chain seq x y z
N MET A 1 -25.96 23.88 56.37
CA MET A 1 -24.62 23.87 55.70
C MET A 1 -24.32 22.60 54.88
N THR A 2 -25.31 21.79 54.56
CA THR A 2 -25.11 20.46 53.90
C THR A 2 -25.63 20.38 52.45
N ASN A 3 -26.30 21.42 51.96
CA ASN A 3 -26.85 21.38 50.59
C ASN A 3 -26.08 22.19 49.51
N ILE A 4 -25.12 23.00 49.93
CA ILE A 4 -24.29 23.80 49.01
C ILE A 4 -23.06 23.00 48.50
N LYS A 5 -22.57 22.02 49.26
CA LYS A 5 -21.45 21.15 48.81
C LYS A 5 -21.86 20.08 47.77
N LYS A 6 -23.14 19.64 47.75
CA LYS A 6 -23.60 18.64 46.75
C LYS A 6 -23.88 19.27 45.38
N ILE A 7 -24.24 20.55 45.34
CA ILE A 7 -24.48 21.28 44.08
C ILE A 7 -23.14 21.66 43.38
N ARG A 8 -22.06 21.92 44.15
CA ARG A 8 -20.75 22.20 43.56
C ARG A 8 -20.04 20.94 43.02
N ILE A 9 -20.29 19.78 43.60
CA ILE A 9 -19.73 18.52 43.07
C ILE A 9 -20.49 18.05 41.85
N ALA A 10 -21.80 18.28 41.75
CA ALA A 10 -22.58 17.96 40.55
C ALA A 10 -22.28 18.89 39.36
N LEU A 11 -21.94 20.18 39.59
CA LEU A 11 -21.50 21.09 38.53
C LEU A 11 -20.07 20.88 38.04
N ILE A 12 -19.19 20.36 38.92
CA ILE A 12 -17.81 20.02 38.50
C ILE A 12 -17.75 18.68 37.79
N THR A 13 -18.66 17.73 38.07
CA THR A 13 -18.75 16.46 37.32
C THR A 13 -19.47 16.62 35.99
N LEU A 14 -20.27 17.68 35.79
CA LEU A 14 -20.92 17.99 34.50
C LEU A 14 -20.02 18.85 33.59
N LEU A 15 -18.95 19.46 34.11
CA LEU A 15 -17.97 20.23 33.31
C LEU A 15 -16.72 19.41 32.91
N LEU A 16 -16.61 18.15 33.39
CA LEU A 16 -15.51 17.26 33.04
C LEU A 16 -15.90 16.13 32.07
N THR A 17 -17.12 16.16 31.54
CA THR A 17 -17.58 15.21 30.49
C THR A 17 -17.91 15.88 29.16
N GLN A 18 -17.46 17.10 28.95
CA GLN A 18 -17.32 17.70 27.63
C GLN A 18 -15.83 17.74 27.24
N THR A 19 -15.15 16.61 27.32
CA THR A 19 -14.07 16.35 26.34
C THR A 19 -14.78 16.22 25.01
N ALA A 20 -14.60 17.21 24.17
CA ALA A 20 -15.01 17.19 22.80
C ALA A 20 -14.53 15.88 22.16
N ALA A 21 -15.43 14.93 21.95
CA ALA A 21 -15.30 14.07 20.81
C ALA A 21 -15.31 15.04 19.62
N PHE A 22 -14.13 15.35 19.06
CA PHE A 22 -14.04 15.77 17.69
C PHE A 22 -14.56 14.56 16.90
N GLY A 23 -15.86 14.55 16.64
CA GLY A 23 -16.47 13.58 15.75
C GLY A 23 -15.74 13.76 14.41
N GLN A 24 -15.09 12.70 13.93
CA GLN A 24 -14.74 12.65 12.53
C GLN A 24 -16.00 13.01 11.76
N THR A 25 -15.92 14.02 10.93
CA THR A 25 -17.03 14.46 10.08
C THR A 25 -17.37 13.24 9.20
N GLU A 26 -18.56 12.66 9.39
CA GLU A 26 -18.99 11.50 8.61
C GLU A 26 -19.04 11.90 7.13
N ILE A 27 -18.17 11.30 6.31
CA ILE A 27 -18.07 11.61 4.89
C ILE A 27 -19.33 11.10 4.18
N PRO A 28 -20.16 11.97 3.60
CA PRO A 28 -21.44 11.57 3.02
C PRO A 28 -21.25 10.65 1.81
N LEU A 29 -22.21 9.75 1.59
CA LEU A 29 -22.26 8.94 0.38
C LEU A 29 -22.92 9.70 -0.79
N VAL A 30 -23.76 10.67 -0.51
CA VAL A 30 -24.54 11.39 -1.51
C VAL A 30 -24.93 12.76 -0.97
N TYR A 31 -25.18 13.70 -1.86
CA TYR A 31 -25.66 15.05 -1.52
C TYR A 31 -27.13 15.24 -1.92
N ASP A 32 -27.77 16.27 -1.39
CA ASP A 32 -29.17 16.61 -1.64
C ASP A 32 -29.34 17.65 -2.76
N ARG A 33 -28.27 17.98 -3.47
CA ARG A 33 -28.22 18.98 -4.53
C ARG A 33 -27.33 18.57 -5.69
N GLU A 34 -27.59 19.14 -6.85
CA GLU A 34 -26.88 18.87 -8.09
C GLU A 34 -25.37 19.21 -8.00
N CYS A 35 -25.06 20.35 -7.36
CA CYS A 35 -23.70 20.82 -7.15
C CYS A 35 -23.54 21.52 -5.81
N THR A 36 -22.56 21.18 -5.00
CA THR A 36 -22.28 21.80 -3.69
C THR A 36 -21.36 23.01 -3.78
N GLY A 37 -20.43 23.05 -4.72
CA GLY A 37 -19.34 24.03 -4.81
C GLY A 37 -19.68 25.40 -5.42
N GLY A 38 -20.96 25.72 -5.66
CA GLY A 38 -21.37 26.91 -6.41
C GLY A 38 -21.01 28.28 -5.79
N ASN A 39 -20.52 28.30 -4.56
CA ASN A 39 -20.11 29.52 -3.86
C ASN A 39 -18.61 29.86 -4.01
N TYR A 40 -17.82 28.99 -4.60
CA TYR A 40 -16.39 29.23 -4.81
C TYR A 40 -16.15 30.11 -6.03
N PRO A 41 -15.05 30.88 -6.04
CA PRO A 41 -14.64 31.65 -7.21
C PRO A 41 -14.40 30.71 -8.41
N VAL A 42 -14.87 31.14 -9.59
CA VAL A 42 -14.57 30.43 -10.83
C VAL A 42 -13.09 30.60 -11.13
N PRO A 43 -12.33 29.51 -11.38
CA PRO A 43 -10.91 29.61 -11.71
C PRO A 43 -10.69 30.33 -13.04
N GLU A 44 -9.51 30.92 -13.21
CA GLU A 44 -9.12 31.48 -14.50
C GLU A 44 -9.04 30.38 -15.57
N MET A 45 -9.48 30.71 -16.76
CA MET A 45 -9.50 29.82 -17.94
C MET A 45 -8.61 30.41 -19.06
N PRO A 46 -7.27 30.31 -18.93
CA PRO A 46 -6.36 30.86 -19.91
C PRO A 46 -6.50 30.17 -21.26
N PRO A 47 -6.25 30.89 -22.39
CA PRO A 47 -6.14 30.24 -23.69
C PRO A 47 -4.92 29.31 -23.75
N ILE A 48 -4.94 28.36 -24.68
CA ILE A 48 -3.95 27.26 -24.77
C ILE A 48 -2.49 27.73 -24.77
N ASP A 49 -2.19 28.85 -25.39
CA ASP A 49 -0.83 29.40 -25.48
C ASP A 49 -0.29 29.92 -24.14
N LYS A 50 -1.16 30.13 -23.16
CA LYS A 50 -0.80 30.55 -21.79
C LYS A 50 -0.87 29.41 -20.78
N LEU A 51 -1.37 28.24 -21.17
CA LEU A 51 -1.43 27.10 -20.28
C LEU A 51 -0.03 26.45 -20.14
N PRO A 52 0.34 26.01 -18.93
CA PRO A 52 1.61 25.31 -18.72
C PRO A 52 1.62 23.95 -19.44
N GLU A 53 2.80 23.45 -19.76
CA GLU A 53 2.97 22.06 -20.22
C GLU A 53 3.13 21.14 -19.02
N ILE A 54 2.20 20.21 -18.85
CA ILE A 54 2.19 19.19 -17.81
C ILE A 54 2.12 17.84 -18.52
N THR A 55 3.28 17.15 -18.57
CA THR A 55 3.39 15.86 -19.29
C THR A 55 2.86 14.67 -18.51
N ALA A 56 2.87 14.73 -17.18
CA ALA A 56 2.21 13.79 -16.29
C ALA A 56 0.72 14.14 -16.14
N LEU A 57 -0.04 13.28 -15.47
CA LEU A 57 -1.42 13.60 -15.09
C LEU A 57 -1.43 14.80 -14.13
N PRO A 58 -2.38 15.74 -14.27
CA PRO A 58 -2.56 16.82 -13.30
C PRO A 58 -2.82 16.29 -11.88
N ASP A 59 -2.37 17.04 -10.86
CA ASP A 59 -2.62 16.70 -9.47
C ASP A 59 -4.08 17.06 -9.07
N PRO A 60 -4.95 16.07 -8.78
CA PRO A 60 -6.33 16.33 -8.42
C PRO A 60 -6.51 17.09 -7.11
N PHE A 61 -5.44 17.29 -6.35
CA PHE A 61 -5.44 18.03 -5.09
C PHE A 61 -4.87 19.44 -5.22
N ALA A 62 -4.23 19.79 -6.33
CA ALA A 62 -3.65 21.11 -6.55
C ALA A 62 -4.72 22.14 -6.91
N TRP A 63 -4.66 23.33 -6.29
CA TRP A 63 -5.58 24.41 -6.62
C TRP A 63 -5.37 24.89 -8.04
N ALA A 64 -6.47 25.26 -8.72
CA ALA A 64 -6.41 25.76 -10.09
C ALA A 64 -5.63 27.08 -10.22
N ASP A 65 -5.52 27.85 -9.14
CA ASP A 65 -4.76 29.10 -9.08
C ASP A 65 -3.24 28.88 -8.84
N GLY A 66 -2.79 27.65 -8.70
CA GLY A 66 -1.40 27.28 -8.47
C GLY A 66 -0.88 27.57 -7.04
N ASN A 67 -1.73 28.01 -6.12
CA ASN A 67 -1.35 28.41 -4.76
C ASN A 67 -1.40 27.25 -3.75
N GLY A 68 -0.86 26.10 -4.11
CA GLY A 68 -0.74 24.94 -3.23
C GLY A 68 -1.73 23.82 -3.54
N ARG A 69 -1.90 22.89 -2.59
CA ARG A 69 -2.75 21.70 -2.68
C ARG A 69 -3.31 21.33 -1.31
N SER A 70 -4.39 20.56 -1.29
CA SER A 70 -4.93 19.97 -0.06
C SER A 70 -5.51 18.58 -0.33
N THR A 71 -5.19 17.63 0.55
CA THR A 71 -5.79 16.28 0.57
C THR A 71 -6.88 16.15 1.61
N ALA A 72 -7.25 17.23 2.31
CA ALA A 72 -8.31 17.24 3.31
C ALA A 72 -9.69 17.17 2.64
N PHE A 73 -10.60 16.39 3.22
CA PHE A 73 -11.95 16.24 2.68
C PHE A 73 -12.73 17.58 2.71
N GLU A 74 -12.49 18.40 3.71
CA GLU A 74 -13.14 19.72 3.87
C GLU A 74 -12.84 20.68 2.71
N ASP A 75 -11.68 20.52 2.07
CA ASP A 75 -11.26 21.34 0.93
C ASP A 75 -11.71 20.76 -0.42
N TRP A 76 -12.18 19.51 -0.43
CA TRP A 76 -12.53 18.80 -1.67
C TRP A 76 -13.69 19.43 -2.42
N GLU A 77 -14.66 20.05 -1.74
CA GLU A 77 -15.78 20.75 -2.38
C GLU A 77 -15.29 21.88 -3.31
N ARG A 78 -14.31 22.66 -2.85
CA ARG A 78 -13.65 23.69 -3.66
C ARG A 78 -12.96 23.08 -4.87
N ARG A 79 -12.08 22.10 -4.65
CA ARG A 79 -11.29 21.52 -5.74
C ARG A 79 -12.17 20.80 -6.76
N ARG A 80 -13.16 20.06 -6.31
CA ARG A 80 -14.16 19.44 -7.18
C ARG A 80 -14.86 20.47 -8.07
N PHE A 81 -15.25 21.60 -7.51
CA PHE A 81 -15.84 22.69 -8.29
C PHE A 81 -14.86 23.24 -9.33
N GLU A 82 -13.61 23.49 -8.96
CA GLU A 82 -12.57 23.98 -9.90
C GLU A 82 -12.36 23.01 -11.07
N ILE A 83 -12.19 21.71 -10.81
CA ILE A 83 -12.03 20.65 -11.84
C ILE A 83 -13.27 20.64 -12.75
N ALA A 84 -14.47 20.63 -12.16
CA ALA A 84 -15.71 20.60 -12.93
C ALA A 84 -15.85 21.82 -13.85
N ARG A 85 -15.40 23.00 -13.41
CA ARG A 85 -15.42 24.23 -14.24
C ARG A 85 -14.40 24.16 -15.37
N GLN A 86 -13.21 23.61 -15.12
CA GLN A 86 -12.16 23.46 -16.13
C GLN A 86 -12.56 22.42 -17.20
N LEU A 87 -13.07 21.25 -16.81
CA LEU A 87 -13.58 20.24 -17.76
C LEU A 87 -14.69 20.81 -18.63
N GLN A 88 -15.66 21.51 -18.05
CA GLN A 88 -16.73 22.11 -18.81
C GLN A 88 -16.22 23.18 -19.79
N HIS A 89 -15.29 24.02 -19.36
CA HIS A 89 -14.76 25.10 -20.23
C HIS A 89 -13.95 24.57 -21.40
N TYR A 90 -13.06 23.61 -21.17
CA TYR A 90 -12.12 23.17 -22.19
C TYR A 90 -12.65 22.01 -23.05
N GLU A 91 -13.59 21.22 -22.54
CA GLU A 91 -14.03 20.01 -23.22
C GLU A 91 -15.52 19.96 -23.60
N LEU A 92 -16.42 20.63 -22.85
CA LEU A 92 -17.85 20.30 -22.95
C LEU A 92 -18.80 21.46 -23.25
N GLU A 93 -18.57 22.67 -22.75
CA GLU A 93 -19.46 23.79 -22.50
C GLU A 93 -20.02 23.77 -21.07
N MET A 94 -20.39 24.95 -20.56
CA MET A 94 -20.98 25.09 -19.24
C MET A 94 -22.38 24.48 -19.19
N LYS A 95 -22.56 23.49 -18.32
CA LYS A 95 -23.86 22.86 -18.05
C LYS A 95 -24.85 23.91 -17.50
N PRO A 96 -26.00 24.16 -18.15
CA PRO A 96 -26.96 25.13 -17.69
C PRO A 96 -27.53 24.79 -16.30
N VAL A 97 -27.57 25.77 -15.43
CA VAL A 97 -28.28 25.69 -14.14
C VAL A 97 -29.75 26.00 -14.33
N VAL A 98 -30.65 25.17 -13.82
CA VAL A 98 -32.10 25.33 -13.96
C VAL A 98 -32.71 25.61 -12.60
N SER A 99 -33.56 26.64 -12.52
CA SER A 99 -34.33 26.91 -11.31
C SER A 99 -35.35 25.80 -11.04
N LYS A 100 -35.53 25.40 -9.80
CA LYS A 100 -36.58 24.43 -9.43
C LYS A 100 -37.99 24.94 -9.80
N ASP A 101 -38.17 26.25 -9.91
CA ASP A 101 -39.45 26.86 -10.32
C ASP A 101 -39.68 26.72 -11.84
N SER A 102 -38.65 26.50 -12.63
CA SER A 102 -38.73 26.25 -14.08
C SER A 102 -39.09 24.81 -14.42
N ILE A 103 -39.34 23.94 -13.42
CA ILE A 103 -39.56 22.52 -13.62
C ILE A 103 -40.98 22.12 -13.17
N GLU A 104 -41.70 21.48 -14.07
CA GLU A 104 -42.92 20.75 -13.79
C GLU A 104 -42.70 19.25 -13.96
N ALA A 105 -43.29 18.44 -13.08
CA ALA A 105 -43.20 16.99 -13.21
C ALA A 105 -44.47 16.29 -12.78
N VAL A 106 -44.81 15.24 -13.53
CA VAL A 106 -45.89 14.30 -13.20
C VAL A 106 -45.46 12.86 -13.43
N LEU A 107 -45.95 11.97 -12.57
CA LEU A 107 -45.83 10.52 -12.78
C LEU A 107 -47.19 9.97 -13.19
N HIS A 108 -47.30 9.44 -14.38
CA HIS A 108 -48.52 8.84 -14.93
C HIS A 108 -48.23 7.53 -15.62
N ASN A 109 -48.94 6.45 -15.26
CA ASN A 109 -48.75 5.10 -15.78
C ASN A 109 -47.26 4.66 -15.78
N ASP A 110 -46.61 4.76 -14.60
CA ASP A 110 -45.22 4.46 -14.37
C ASP A 110 -44.24 5.15 -15.37
N THR A 111 -44.64 6.30 -15.88
CA THR A 111 -43.83 7.16 -16.74
C THR A 111 -43.68 8.53 -16.10
N LEU A 112 -42.44 8.87 -15.73
CA LEU A 112 -42.07 10.21 -15.31
C LEU A 112 -42.05 11.15 -16.51
N ARG A 113 -42.75 12.28 -16.40
CA ARG A 113 -42.74 13.36 -17.38
C ARG A 113 -42.20 14.60 -16.71
N VAL A 114 -41.16 15.17 -17.25
CA VAL A 114 -40.53 16.40 -16.73
C VAL A 114 -40.54 17.44 -17.81
N THR A 115 -41.21 18.56 -17.56
CA THR A 115 -41.21 19.72 -18.44
C THR A 115 -40.31 20.80 -17.87
N VAL A 116 -39.36 21.25 -18.67
CA VAL A 116 -38.42 22.32 -18.32
C VAL A 116 -38.82 23.57 -19.10
N HIS A 117 -38.94 24.69 -18.39
CA HIS A 117 -39.30 26.00 -18.96
C HIS A 117 -38.09 26.94 -18.83
N GLU A 118 -37.48 27.31 -19.93
CA GLU A 118 -36.33 28.23 -19.94
C GLU A 118 -36.40 29.14 -21.18
N ASN A 119 -36.06 30.40 -21.02
CA ASN A 119 -35.99 31.37 -22.10
C ASN A 119 -37.27 31.47 -22.95
N GLY A 120 -38.46 31.23 -22.36
CA GLY A 120 -39.73 31.24 -23.04
C GLY A 120 -40.06 29.99 -23.86
N GLU A 121 -39.20 29.01 -23.84
CA GLU A 121 -39.36 27.74 -24.55
C GLU A 121 -39.56 26.58 -23.55
N THR A 122 -39.98 25.44 -24.05
CA THR A 122 -40.21 24.24 -23.23
C THR A 122 -39.58 23.00 -23.82
N LEU A 123 -39.07 22.13 -22.95
CA LEU A 123 -38.61 20.80 -23.32
C LEU A 123 -39.24 19.74 -22.40
N LEU A 124 -39.89 18.75 -23.01
CA LEU A 124 -40.46 17.62 -22.30
C LEU A 124 -39.52 16.42 -22.35
N LEU A 125 -39.17 15.87 -21.16
CA LEU A 125 -38.49 14.63 -21.00
C LEU A 125 -39.42 13.56 -20.45
N THR A 126 -39.34 12.35 -20.97
CA THR A 126 -40.15 11.21 -20.50
C THR A 126 -39.24 10.03 -20.15
N ALA A 127 -39.46 9.44 -19.00
CA ALA A 127 -38.68 8.30 -18.52
C ALA A 127 -39.59 7.21 -17.96
N PRO A 128 -39.71 6.05 -18.63
CA PRO A 128 -40.41 4.89 -18.05
C PRO A 128 -39.70 4.42 -16.78
N VAL A 129 -40.51 4.04 -15.77
CA VAL A 129 -40.02 3.51 -14.49
C VAL A 129 -40.60 2.11 -14.30
N LYS A 130 -39.74 1.12 -14.23
CA LYS A 130 -40.10 -0.26 -13.85
C LYS A 130 -39.92 -0.39 -12.35
N TYR A 131 -41.03 -0.59 -11.63
CA TYR A 131 -41.02 -0.79 -10.18
C TYR A 131 -40.90 -2.27 -9.82
N PRO A 132 -40.16 -2.61 -8.74
CA PRO A 132 -40.26 -3.91 -8.12
C PRO A 132 -41.57 -4.06 -7.37
N GLY A 133 -41.90 -5.25 -6.88
CA GLY A 133 -43.05 -5.48 -6.01
C GLY A 133 -42.95 -4.73 -4.68
N GLY A 134 -44.07 -4.29 -4.13
CA GLY A 134 -44.12 -3.58 -2.85
C GLY A 134 -44.45 -2.08 -2.98
N ASN A 135 -44.36 -1.36 -1.86
CA ASN A 135 -44.81 0.03 -1.76
C ASN A 135 -43.69 1.08 -1.86
N GLY A 136 -42.42 0.69 -1.73
CA GLY A 136 -41.27 1.62 -1.68
C GLY A 136 -41.11 2.35 -0.32
N PRO A 137 -40.27 3.40 -0.21
CA PRO A 137 -39.45 3.90 -1.31
C PRO A 137 -38.37 2.90 -1.75
N PHE A 138 -38.12 2.82 -3.04
CA PHE A 138 -37.16 1.91 -3.63
C PHE A 138 -35.85 2.61 -3.99
N PRO A 139 -34.67 2.01 -3.77
CA PRO A 139 -33.48 2.41 -4.50
C PRO A 139 -33.75 2.33 -6.01
N ALA A 140 -33.06 3.12 -6.79
CA ALA A 140 -33.28 3.11 -8.23
C ALA A 140 -31.98 3.20 -9.04
N ILE A 141 -31.99 2.60 -10.23
CA ILE A 141 -30.97 2.81 -11.24
C ILE A 141 -31.55 3.58 -12.43
N ILE A 142 -30.82 4.59 -12.88
CA ILE A 142 -31.05 5.29 -14.14
C ILE A 142 -30.20 4.58 -15.21
N GLY A 143 -30.85 3.80 -16.04
CA GLY A 143 -30.18 3.13 -17.17
C GLY A 143 -30.26 3.99 -18.43
N ILE A 144 -29.12 4.18 -19.08
CA ILE A 144 -29.01 4.97 -20.30
C ILE A 144 -29.42 4.14 -21.50
N GLY A 145 -30.44 4.59 -22.23
CA GLY A 145 -31.00 3.92 -23.40
C GLY A 145 -31.79 2.65 -23.12
N ARG A 146 -31.57 2.00 -21.98
CA ARG A 146 -32.26 0.77 -21.50
C ARG A 146 -32.47 0.85 -20.00
N PRO A 147 -33.39 0.03 -19.41
CA PRO A 147 -33.73 0.16 -17.98
C PRO A 147 -32.55 0.05 -16.99
N THR A 148 -31.52 -0.70 -17.34
CA THR A 148 -30.32 -0.91 -16.50
C THR A 148 -29.02 -0.59 -17.27
N GLY A 149 -29.12 0.25 -18.33
CA GLY A 149 -28.02 0.39 -19.28
C GLY A 149 -27.75 -0.96 -19.95
N SER A 150 -26.51 -1.42 -19.94
CA SER A 150 -26.09 -2.73 -20.48
C SER A 150 -25.98 -3.83 -19.42
N LEU A 151 -26.13 -3.47 -18.16
CA LEU A 151 -26.03 -4.45 -17.07
C LEU A 151 -27.22 -5.42 -17.07
N PRO A 152 -27.00 -6.71 -16.71
CA PRO A 152 -28.08 -7.69 -16.66
C PRO A 152 -29.22 -7.30 -15.68
N PRO A 153 -30.48 -7.17 -16.14
CA PRO A 153 -31.57 -6.69 -15.30
C PRO A 153 -31.81 -7.55 -14.03
N GLN A 154 -31.49 -8.84 -14.07
CA GLN A 154 -31.64 -9.75 -12.94
C GLN A 154 -30.80 -9.35 -11.72
N LEU A 155 -29.70 -8.62 -11.89
CA LEU A 155 -28.88 -8.12 -10.78
C LEU A 155 -29.66 -7.10 -9.93
N PHE A 156 -30.58 -6.38 -10.55
CA PHE A 156 -31.44 -5.36 -9.92
C PHE A 156 -32.78 -5.92 -9.51
N ASP A 157 -33.42 -6.73 -10.36
CA ASP A 157 -34.75 -7.31 -10.12
C ASP A 157 -34.77 -8.12 -8.80
N LYS A 158 -33.74 -8.96 -8.57
CA LYS A 158 -33.60 -9.78 -7.36
C LYS A 158 -33.43 -8.96 -6.08
N ARG A 159 -33.04 -7.68 -6.21
CA ARG A 159 -32.70 -6.78 -5.10
C ARG A 159 -33.79 -5.72 -4.82
N GLY A 160 -34.88 -5.77 -5.55
CA GLY A 160 -35.98 -4.81 -5.36
C GLY A 160 -35.61 -3.37 -5.73
N ILE A 161 -34.82 -3.19 -6.78
CA ILE A 161 -34.36 -1.89 -7.27
C ILE A 161 -35.23 -1.45 -8.44
N ALA A 162 -35.77 -0.23 -8.36
CA ALA A 162 -36.50 0.36 -9.48
C ALA A 162 -35.56 0.74 -10.64
N GLN A 163 -36.05 0.66 -11.87
CA GLN A 163 -35.27 0.91 -13.07
C GLN A 163 -35.90 2.05 -13.86
N ILE A 164 -35.15 3.10 -14.11
CA ILE A 164 -35.58 4.30 -14.81
C ILE A 164 -34.84 4.37 -16.14
N THR A 165 -35.53 4.43 -17.25
CA THR A 165 -34.88 4.51 -18.58
C THR A 165 -34.70 5.94 -18.99
N PHE A 166 -33.47 6.36 -19.22
CA PHE A 166 -33.16 7.65 -19.83
C PHE A 166 -32.96 7.54 -21.32
N ASP A 167 -33.87 8.12 -22.11
CA ASP A 167 -33.69 8.30 -23.55
C ASP A 167 -33.00 9.65 -23.81
N PHE A 168 -31.69 9.57 -24.03
CA PHE A 168 -30.83 10.73 -24.23
C PHE A 168 -31.16 11.51 -25.51
N THR A 169 -31.81 10.88 -26.49
CA THR A 169 -32.16 11.54 -27.75
C THR A 169 -33.21 12.64 -27.60
N GLN A 170 -33.96 12.62 -26.50
CA GLN A 170 -34.91 13.71 -26.15
C GLN A 170 -34.18 15.03 -25.79
N VAL A 171 -32.87 14.97 -25.51
CA VAL A 171 -32.04 16.12 -25.19
C VAL A 171 -31.16 16.50 -26.38
N MET A 172 -30.41 15.52 -26.88
CA MET A 172 -29.46 15.67 -27.95
C MET A 172 -29.20 14.30 -28.62
N SER A 173 -29.14 14.28 -29.96
CA SER A 173 -28.86 13.09 -30.75
C SER A 173 -27.38 12.67 -30.58
N HIS A 174 -27.08 11.35 -30.78
CA HIS A 174 -25.72 10.81 -30.69
C HIS A 174 -24.75 11.49 -31.69
N THR A 175 -25.23 11.82 -32.88
CA THR A 175 -24.50 12.55 -33.91
C THR A 175 -25.14 13.92 -34.11
N GLN A 176 -25.02 14.76 -33.07
CA GLN A 176 -25.70 16.06 -33.00
C GLN A 176 -25.50 16.94 -34.27
N LYS A 177 -26.48 17.75 -34.52
CA LYS A 177 -26.39 18.91 -35.43
C LYS A 177 -26.32 20.17 -34.57
N ARG A 178 -25.12 20.74 -34.45
CA ARG A 178 -24.87 21.89 -33.54
C ARG A 178 -25.90 23.01 -33.78
N GLY A 179 -26.47 23.50 -32.70
CA GLY A 179 -27.48 24.52 -32.68
C GLY A 179 -28.90 24.10 -33.08
N ALA A 180 -29.12 22.82 -33.48
CA ALA A 180 -30.41 22.31 -33.91
C ALA A 180 -31.02 21.21 -33.04
N GLU A 181 -30.39 20.88 -31.92
CA GLU A 181 -30.82 19.83 -31.01
C GLU A 181 -31.96 20.35 -30.05
N PRO A 182 -32.74 19.44 -29.48
CA PRO A 182 -33.83 19.83 -28.57
C PRO A 182 -33.42 20.80 -27.46
N ILE A 183 -32.26 20.59 -26.85
CA ILE A 183 -31.73 21.46 -25.79
C ILE A 183 -31.38 22.87 -26.29
N ASN A 184 -31.00 23.01 -27.56
CA ASN A 184 -30.66 24.33 -28.12
C ASN A 184 -31.86 25.28 -28.20
N ARG A 185 -33.08 24.75 -28.19
CA ARG A 185 -34.28 25.62 -28.09
C ARG A 185 -34.30 26.34 -26.75
N LEU A 186 -33.95 25.63 -25.67
CA LEU A 186 -33.86 26.24 -24.34
C LEU A 186 -32.66 27.18 -24.21
N TYR A 187 -31.54 26.81 -24.85
CA TYR A 187 -30.25 27.52 -24.72
C TYR A 187 -29.69 27.89 -26.10
N PRO A 188 -30.27 28.83 -26.83
CA PRO A 188 -29.87 29.16 -28.20
C PRO A 188 -28.47 29.78 -28.29
N GLY A 189 -27.90 30.26 -27.21
CA GLY A 189 -26.51 30.77 -27.14
C GLY A 189 -25.45 29.71 -26.98
N GLN A 190 -25.83 28.44 -26.66
CA GLN A 190 -24.88 27.34 -26.43
C GLN A 190 -24.91 26.33 -27.59
N THR A 191 -24.63 26.81 -28.79
CA THR A 191 -24.67 25.97 -30.00
C THR A 191 -23.53 24.98 -30.09
N GLU A 192 -22.40 25.22 -29.42
CA GLU A 192 -21.19 24.40 -29.45
C GLU A 192 -21.16 23.31 -28.35
N MET A 193 -22.19 23.26 -27.53
CA MET A 193 -22.28 22.31 -26.42
C MET A 193 -22.02 20.87 -26.88
N GLY A 194 -21.07 20.18 -26.19
CA GLY A 194 -20.81 18.74 -26.37
C GLY A 194 -21.95 17.90 -25.80
N ALA A 195 -22.23 16.77 -26.44
CA ALA A 195 -23.36 15.94 -26.06
C ALA A 195 -23.29 15.42 -24.61
N TYR A 196 -22.09 15.18 -24.06
CA TYR A 196 -21.95 14.75 -22.66
C TYR A 196 -22.38 15.83 -21.67
N CYS A 197 -22.22 17.11 -22.00
CA CYS A 197 -22.81 18.20 -21.20
C CYS A 197 -24.35 18.15 -21.27
N ALA A 198 -24.91 18.09 -22.49
CA ALA A 198 -26.35 18.05 -22.73
C ALA A 198 -27.03 16.84 -22.07
N TRP A 199 -26.43 15.66 -22.21
CA TRP A 199 -26.99 14.44 -21.64
C TRP A 199 -26.90 14.40 -20.11
N SER A 200 -25.81 14.91 -19.52
CA SER A 200 -25.71 15.08 -18.08
C SER A 200 -26.75 16.06 -17.55
N TRP A 201 -27.01 17.14 -18.29
CA TRP A 201 -28.11 18.06 -17.99
C TRP A 201 -29.46 17.32 -17.99
N GLY A 202 -29.74 16.49 -18.99
CA GLY A 202 -30.97 15.70 -19.09
C GLY A 202 -31.18 14.75 -17.91
N VAL A 203 -30.14 14.05 -17.49
CA VAL A 203 -30.16 13.18 -16.29
C VAL A 203 -30.50 13.98 -15.04
N SER A 204 -29.87 15.15 -14.86
CA SER A 204 -30.18 16.03 -13.72
C SER A 204 -31.64 16.48 -13.73
N ARG A 205 -32.21 16.79 -14.90
CA ARG A 205 -33.63 17.14 -15.02
C ARG A 205 -34.58 16.01 -14.68
N LEU A 206 -34.20 14.75 -14.95
CA LEU A 206 -34.96 13.60 -14.47
C LEU A 206 -34.98 13.51 -12.95
N ILE A 207 -33.83 13.75 -12.31
CA ILE A 207 -33.73 13.75 -10.85
C ILE A 207 -34.55 14.87 -10.24
N ASP A 208 -34.50 16.07 -10.82
CA ASP A 208 -35.40 17.19 -10.39
C ASP A 208 -36.89 16.81 -10.51
N GLY A 209 -37.24 16.09 -11.58
CA GLY A 209 -38.61 15.59 -11.77
C GLY A 209 -39.01 14.61 -10.67
N LEU A 210 -38.11 13.69 -10.26
CA LEU A 210 -38.37 12.78 -9.16
C LEU A 210 -38.53 13.55 -7.83
N GLU A 211 -37.71 14.57 -7.58
CA GLU A 211 -37.83 15.45 -6.42
C GLU A 211 -39.19 16.17 -6.43
N LYS A 212 -39.60 16.70 -7.58
CA LYS A 212 -40.87 17.45 -7.75
C LYS A 212 -42.09 16.56 -7.54
N VAL A 213 -42.04 15.32 -8.04
CA VAL A 213 -43.12 14.31 -7.82
C VAL A 213 -43.14 13.85 -6.35
N GLY A 214 -41.99 13.85 -5.70
CA GLY A 214 -41.80 13.50 -4.29
C GLY A 214 -42.25 12.07 -3.98
N LYS A 215 -42.95 11.88 -2.87
CA LYS A 215 -43.35 10.52 -2.39
C LYS A 215 -44.17 9.71 -3.40
N LYS A 216 -44.82 10.36 -4.38
CA LYS A 216 -45.54 9.64 -5.44
C LYS A 216 -44.63 8.87 -6.38
N SER A 217 -43.34 9.26 -6.47
CA SER A 217 -42.36 8.52 -7.26
C SER A 217 -42.01 7.17 -6.67
N ARG A 218 -42.23 6.94 -5.38
CA ARG A 218 -41.83 5.74 -4.62
C ARG A 218 -40.33 5.43 -4.71
N ILE A 219 -39.50 6.43 -5.05
CA ILE A 219 -38.05 6.32 -5.19
C ILE A 219 -37.38 6.91 -3.96
N ASP A 220 -36.34 6.23 -3.47
CA ASP A 220 -35.43 6.76 -2.47
C ASP A 220 -34.31 7.56 -3.18
N LEU A 221 -34.42 8.87 -3.14
CA LEU A 221 -33.48 9.76 -3.85
C LEU A 221 -32.06 9.74 -3.26
N SER A 222 -31.89 9.24 -2.04
CA SER A 222 -30.55 9.05 -1.45
C SER A 222 -29.85 7.79 -1.95
N ARG A 223 -30.52 6.96 -2.77
CA ARG A 223 -30.05 5.66 -3.26
C ARG A 223 -30.24 5.54 -4.78
N LEU A 224 -29.78 6.55 -5.52
CA LEU A 224 -29.79 6.56 -6.97
C LEU A 224 -28.47 6.03 -7.52
N ALA A 225 -28.55 5.14 -8.51
CA ALA A 225 -27.44 4.76 -9.34
C ALA A 225 -27.65 5.17 -10.79
N ILE A 226 -26.55 5.22 -11.55
CA ILE A 226 -26.56 5.40 -13.00
C ILE A 226 -25.66 4.37 -13.66
N SER A 227 -26.04 3.87 -14.85
CA SER A 227 -25.20 2.96 -15.65
C SER A 227 -25.46 3.05 -17.14
N GLY A 228 -24.40 2.75 -17.89
CA GLY A 228 -24.38 2.62 -19.35
C GLY A 228 -23.10 1.91 -19.79
N CYS A 229 -23.00 1.61 -21.10
CA CYS A 229 -21.81 0.99 -21.69
C CYS A 229 -21.34 1.77 -22.91
N SER A 230 -20.02 1.76 -23.17
CA SER A 230 -19.39 2.42 -24.31
C SER A 230 -19.67 3.93 -24.25
N PHE A 231 -20.17 4.56 -25.30
CA PHE A 231 -20.57 5.98 -25.25
C PHE A 231 -21.59 6.26 -24.13
N ALA A 232 -22.47 5.32 -23.79
CA ALA A 232 -23.39 5.45 -22.68
C ALA A 232 -22.68 5.18 -21.32
N GLY A 233 -21.57 4.46 -21.30
CA GLY A 233 -20.68 4.33 -20.14
C GLY A 233 -19.99 5.65 -19.84
N LYS A 234 -19.45 6.33 -20.85
CA LYS A 234 -18.96 7.71 -20.75
C LYS A 234 -20.06 8.65 -20.24
N MET A 235 -21.29 8.56 -20.78
CA MET A 235 -22.42 9.37 -20.32
C MET A 235 -22.75 9.14 -18.84
N ALA A 236 -22.71 7.88 -18.39
CA ALA A 236 -22.92 7.56 -16.97
C ALA A 236 -21.85 8.21 -16.09
N LEU A 237 -20.59 8.17 -16.53
CA LEU A 237 -19.47 8.80 -15.83
C LEU A 237 -19.65 10.32 -15.73
N PHE A 238 -19.92 11.01 -16.84
CA PHE A 238 -20.16 12.45 -16.86
C PHE A 238 -21.38 12.86 -16.03
N ALA A 239 -22.48 12.12 -16.13
CA ALA A 239 -23.67 12.39 -15.32
C ALA A 239 -23.40 12.18 -13.82
N GLY A 240 -22.69 11.11 -13.45
CA GLY A 240 -22.26 10.88 -12.08
C GLY A 240 -21.32 11.96 -11.56
N ALA A 241 -20.42 12.47 -12.42
CA ALA A 241 -19.51 13.55 -12.06
C ALA A 241 -20.23 14.91 -11.83
N PHE A 242 -21.22 15.22 -12.67
CA PHE A 242 -21.88 16.53 -12.66
C PHE A 242 -23.23 16.57 -11.94
N ASP A 243 -23.64 15.50 -11.26
CA ASP A 243 -24.80 15.48 -10.38
C ASP A 243 -24.50 14.76 -9.07
N GLU A 244 -24.33 15.51 -8.00
CA GLU A 244 -23.91 15.00 -6.69
C GLU A 244 -25.00 14.22 -5.95
N ARG A 245 -26.22 14.13 -6.50
CA ARG A 245 -27.34 13.34 -5.99
C ARG A 245 -27.28 11.86 -6.41
N ILE A 246 -26.34 11.48 -7.28
CA ILE A 246 -26.14 10.09 -7.72
C ILE A 246 -25.18 9.40 -6.75
N ALA A 247 -25.67 8.43 -5.98
CA ALA A 247 -24.90 7.72 -4.96
C ALA A 247 -23.91 6.70 -5.54
N LEU A 248 -24.26 6.06 -6.67
CA LEU A 248 -23.45 5.03 -7.32
C LEU A 248 -23.40 5.23 -8.84
N THR A 249 -22.21 5.33 -9.38
CA THR A 249 -21.95 5.33 -10.82
C THR A 249 -21.32 4.02 -11.24
N ILE A 250 -21.91 3.33 -12.22
CA ILE A 250 -21.33 2.12 -12.82
C ILE A 250 -21.08 2.42 -14.31
N ALA A 251 -19.84 2.64 -14.67
CA ALA A 251 -19.42 2.91 -16.05
C ALA A 251 -18.85 1.62 -16.66
N GLN A 252 -19.58 1.03 -17.62
CA GLN A 252 -19.13 -0.16 -18.30
C GLN A 252 -18.43 0.22 -19.60
N GLU A 253 -17.22 -0.28 -19.82
CA GLU A 253 -16.40 -0.12 -21.01
C GLU A 253 -16.38 1.33 -21.53
N PRO A 254 -16.09 2.31 -20.65
CA PRO A 254 -16.18 3.71 -21.03
C PRO A 254 -15.06 4.12 -21.99
N GLY A 255 -13.85 3.55 -21.85
CA GLY A 255 -12.72 3.76 -22.75
C GLY A 255 -12.41 5.22 -23.05
N GLY A 256 -11.83 5.46 -24.23
CA GLY A 256 -11.40 6.76 -24.73
C GLY A 256 -12.47 7.85 -24.68
N GLY A 257 -12.14 8.98 -24.06
CA GLY A 257 -13.13 10.04 -23.79
C GLY A 257 -14.12 9.71 -22.66
N GLY A 258 -13.91 8.61 -21.98
CA GLY A 258 -14.60 8.21 -20.76
C GLY A 258 -13.69 8.31 -19.54
N VAL A 259 -13.24 7.18 -19.01
CA VAL A 259 -12.35 7.17 -17.83
C VAL A 259 -10.87 7.19 -18.20
N ASP A 260 -10.49 6.85 -19.42
CA ASP A 260 -9.09 6.88 -19.87
C ASP A 260 -8.51 8.29 -19.79
N ALA A 261 -7.24 8.36 -19.44
CA ALA A 261 -6.52 9.62 -19.43
C ALA A 261 -6.02 9.96 -20.83
N TRP A 262 -6.40 11.14 -21.37
CA TRP A 262 -5.97 11.59 -22.68
C TRP A 262 -4.46 11.55 -22.89
N ARG A 263 -3.67 11.95 -21.84
CA ARG A 263 -2.21 11.93 -21.89
C ARG A 263 -1.65 10.52 -22.07
N VAL A 264 -2.24 9.55 -21.40
CA VAL A 264 -1.81 8.15 -21.47
C VAL A 264 -2.17 7.58 -22.84
N SER A 265 -3.40 7.78 -23.29
CA SER A 265 -3.89 7.32 -24.57
C SER A 265 -3.07 7.83 -25.77
N GLU A 266 -2.56 9.07 -25.71
CA GLU A 266 -1.67 9.60 -26.78
C GLU A 266 -0.33 8.84 -26.89
N THR A 267 0.04 8.01 -25.91
CA THR A 267 1.26 7.17 -25.95
C THR A 267 1.00 5.74 -26.37
N LEU A 268 -0.26 5.35 -26.47
CA LEU A 268 -0.67 4.01 -26.87
C LEU A 268 -0.91 3.92 -28.40
N GLY A 269 -1.15 2.70 -28.91
CA GLY A 269 -1.27 2.46 -30.35
C GLY A 269 -2.57 2.92 -30.99
N ASN A 270 -3.42 1.96 -31.39
CA ASN A 270 -4.67 2.21 -32.13
C ASN A 270 -5.86 2.45 -31.18
N VAL A 271 -5.70 3.35 -30.25
CA VAL A 271 -6.73 3.68 -29.24
C VAL A 271 -7.44 5.00 -29.56
N GLU A 272 -8.58 5.26 -28.94
CA GLU A 272 -9.23 6.57 -28.97
C GLU A 272 -8.33 7.59 -28.27
N THR A 273 -7.99 8.68 -28.94
CA THR A 273 -7.21 9.79 -28.42
C THR A 273 -7.98 11.09 -28.59
N LEU A 274 -7.51 12.16 -27.96
CA LEU A 274 -8.13 13.47 -28.12
C LEU A 274 -8.22 13.89 -29.60
N GLY A 275 -7.23 13.54 -30.43
CA GLY A 275 -7.25 13.79 -31.88
C GLY A 275 -8.14 12.88 -32.68
N ARG A 276 -8.61 11.77 -32.11
CA ARG A 276 -9.39 10.72 -32.80
C ARG A 276 -10.72 10.42 -32.11
N THR A 277 -11.21 11.30 -31.23
CA THR A 277 -12.52 11.17 -30.59
C THR A 277 -13.67 11.71 -31.48
N ASN A 278 -14.90 11.44 -31.03
CA ASN A 278 -16.10 11.96 -31.70
C ASN A 278 -16.46 13.37 -31.18
N TYR A 279 -16.16 14.39 -31.95
CA TYR A 279 -16.41 15.78 -31.55
C TYR A 279 -17.91 16.20 -31.52
N ALA A 280 -18.82 15.31 -31.88
CA ALA A 280 -20.23 15.54 -31.53
C ALA A 280 -20.46 15.46 -30.01
N TRP A 281 -19.56 14.77 -29.28
CA TRP A 281 -19.68 14.56 -27.84
C TRP A 281 -19.04 15.65 -27.00
N PHE A 282 -18.05 16.35 -27.58
CA PHE A 282 -17.22 17.38 -26.95
C PHE A 282 -17.34 18.73 -27.67
N LEU A 283 -16.75 19.79 -27.12
CA LEU A 283 -16.54 21.04 -27.84
C LEU A 283 -15.62 20.81 -29.05
N GLU A 284 -15.93 21.42 -30.18
CA GLU A 284 -15.04 21.39 -31.36
C GLU A 284 -13.66 22.04 -31.02
N SER A 285 -13.66 23.07 -30.16
CA SER A 285 -12.45 23.75 -29.72
C SER A 285 -11.50 22.88 -28.92
N MET A 286 -11.98 21.79 -28.30
CA MET A 286 -11.14 20.83 -27.58
C MET A 286 -10.05 20.24 -28.49
N ARG A 287 -10.27 20.19 -29.81
CA ARG A 287 -9.32 19.72 -30.82
C ARG A 287 -7.95 20.44 -30.77
N GLN A 288 -7.90 21.66 -30.25
CA GLN A 288 -6.64 22.39 -30.07
C GLN A 288 -5.63 21.67 -29.14
N PHE A 289 -6.12 20.79 -28.26
CA PHE A 289 -5.29 19.99 -27.36
C PHE A 289 -4.85 18.63 -27.95
N ALA A 290 -5.19 18.33 -29.21
CA ALA A 290 -4.85 17.04 -29.83
C ALA A 290 -3.33 16.84 -29.98
N GLY A 291 -2.88 15.59 -29.94
CA GLY A 291 -1.49 15.19 -30.09
C GLY A 291 -0.63 15.74 -28.94
N LYS A 292 0.57 16.28 -29.28
CA LYS A 292 1.49 16.80 -28.27
C LYS A 292 0.91 17.91 -27.37
N ASN A 293 -0.14 18.60 -27.82
CA ASN A 293 -0.76 19.68 -27.08
C ASN A 293 -1.62 19.16 -25.92
N VAL A 294 -1.83 17.85 -25.79
CA VAL A 294 -2.52 17.25 -24.64
C VAL A 294 -1.85 17.63 -23.32
N SER A 295 -0.54 17.85 -23.36
CA SER A 295 0.22 18.30 -22.18
C SER A 295 -0.18 19.71 -21.68
N ARG A 296 -0.90 20.50 -22.50
CA ARG A 296 -1.40 21.84 -22.14
C ARG A 296 -2.84 21.81 -21.62
N LEU A 297 -3.57 20.72 -21.75
CA LEU A 297 -4.90 20.59 -21.15
C LEU A 297 -4.74 20.61 -19.62
N PRO A 298 -5.39 21.53 -18.88
CA PRO A 298 -5.12 21.69 -17.44
C PRO A 298 -5.78 20.61 -16.57
N VAL A 299 -6.60 19.77 -17.16
CA VAL A 299 -7.33 18.65 -16.56
C VAL A 299 -7.07 17.37 -17.34
N ASP A 300 -7.46 16.21 -16.76
CA ASP A 300 -7.52 14.95 -17.50
C ASP A 300 -8.60 14.04 -16.87
N HIS A 301 -8.97 12.94 -17.52
CA HIS A 301 -10.17 12.21 -17.15
C HIS A 301 -10.07 11.38 -15.86
N HIS A 302 -8.89 11.18 -15.29
CA HIS A 302 -8.77 10.73 -13.90
C HIS A 302 -9.41 11.73 -12.92
N GLU A 303 -9.35 13.04 -13.24
CA GLU A 303 -10.04 14.07 -12.47
C GLU A 303 -11.56 14.08 -12.74
N LEU A 304 -11.99 13.74 -13.97
CA LEU A 304 -13.41 13.50 -14.25
C LEU A 304 -13.97 12.37 -13.36
N ALA A 305 -13.26 11.26 -13.27
CA ALA A 305 -13.62 10.16 -12.37
C ALA A 305 -13.59 10.61 -10.91
N ALA A 306 -12.57 11.37 -10.50
CA ALA A 306 -12.43 11.90 -9.14
C ALA A 306 -13.56 12.84 -8.72
N LEU A 307 -14.22 13.55 -9.66
CA LEU A 307 -15.40 14.36 -9.33
C LEU A 307 -16.55 13.58 -8.67
N ILE A 308 -16.57 12.26 -8.86
CA ILE A 308 -17.58 11.40 -8.22
C ILE A 308 -17.33 11.26 -6.72
N ALA A 309 -16.08 11.40 -6.25
CA ALA A 309 -15.76 11.34 -4.83
C ALA A 309 -16.52 12.42 -4.04
N PRO A 310 -17.04 12.11 -2.86
CA PRO A 310 -16.87 10.89 -2.04
C PRO A 310 -17.90 9.78 -2.34
N ARG A 311 -18.70 9.89 -3.38
CA ARG A 311 -19.72 8.94 -3.81
C ARG A 311 -19.10 7.69 -4.42
N ALA A 312 -19.89 6.67 -4.72
CA ALA A 312 -19.36 5.40 -5.21
C ALA A 312 -19.20 5.37 -6.73
N LEU A 313 -18.07 4.79 -7.19
CA LEU A 313 -17.74 4.56 -8.60
C LEU A 313 -17.26 3.14 -8.82
N LEU A 314 -17.84 2.44 -9.79
CA LEU A 314 -17.33 1.17 -10.32
C LEU A 314 -17.09 1.31 -11.83
N VAL A 315 -15.86 1.04 -12.25
CA VAL A 315 -15.48 0.99 -13.68
C VAL A 315 -15.27 -0.46 -14.09
N LEU A 316 -15.91 -0.86 -15.16
CA LEU A 316 -15.80 -2.21 -15.75
C LEU A 316 -15.23 -2.08 -17.15
N GLY A 317 -14.16 -2.81 -17.45
CA GLY A 317 -13.46 -2.73 -18.73
C GLY A 317 -13.40 -4.07 -19.46
N ASN A 318 -13.04 -4.01 -20.75
CA ASN A 318 -12.95 -5.15 -21.66
C ASN A 318 -11.66 -5.12 -22.48
N THR A 319 -10.72 -5.95 -22.11
CA THR A 319 -9.36 -5.98 -22.69
C THR A 319 -9.27 -6.58 -24.08
N ASP A 320 -10.36 -7.10 -24.63
CA ASP A 320 -10.37 -7.67 -25.99
C ASP A 320 -10.46 -6.60 -27.11
N TYR A 321 -10.72 -5.34 -26.72
CA TYR A 321 -10.95 -4.25 -27.66
C TYR A 321 -9.90 -3.14 -27.49
N GLU A 322 -8.82 -3.19 -28.28
CA GLU A 322 -7.69 -2.24 -28.21
C GLU A 322 -8.13 -0.77 -28.21
N TRP A 323 -9.17 -0.44 -29.01
CA TRP A 323 -9.65 0.93 -29.12
C TRP A 323 -10.26 1.52 -27.82
N LEU A 324 -10.61 0.70 -26.84
CA LEU A 324 -11.05 1.14 -25.51
C LEU A 324 -9.91 1.71 -24.66
N ALA A 325 -8.64 1.45 -24.99
CA ALA A 325 -7.47 1.96 -24.27
C ALA A 325 -7.39 1.54 -22.79
N GLU A 326 -7.69 0.28 -22.49
CA GLU A 326 -7.81 -0.24 -21.12
C GLU A 326 -6.56 -0.03 -20.23
N GLU A 327 -5.34 0.05 -20.81
CA GLU A 327 -4.15 0.46 -20.06
C GLU A 327 -4.26 1.91 -19.57
N SER A 328 -4.82 2.79 -20.39
CA SER A 328 -5.10 4.18 -20.00
C SER A 328 -6.19 4.26 -18.95
N ASP A 329 -7.26 3.45 -19.09
CA ASP A 329 -8.32 3.32 -18.08
C ASP A 329 -7.73 2.88 -16.73
N TYR A 330 -6.82 1.89 -16.74
CA TYR A 330 -6.13 1.42 -15.54
C TYR A 330 -5.32 2.53 -14.86
N VAL A 331 -4.48 3.23 -15.60
CA VAL A 331 -3.67 4.34 -15.07
C VAL A 331 -4.56 5.45 -14.50
N SER A 332 -5.61 5.81 -15.22
CA SER A 332 -6.58 6.83 -14.82
C SER A 332 -7.35 6.42 -13.56
N CYS A 333 -7.80 5.17 -13.47
CA CYS A 333 -8.47 4.64 -12.28
C CYS A 333 -7.55 4.64 -11.06
N GLN A 334 -6.27 4.28 -11.22
CA GLN A 334 -5.29 4.36 -10.13
C GLN A 334 -5.11 5.81 -9.65
N ALA A 335 -5.01 6.76 -10.61
CA ALA A 335 -4.88 8.18 -10.29
C ALA A 335 -6.13 8.73 -9.58
N ALA A 336 -7.32 8.45 -10.10
CA ALA A 336 -8.58 8.89 -9.50
C ALA A 336 -8.78 8.33 -8.09
N ARG A 337 -8.44 7.03 -7.88
CA ARG A 337 -8.61 6.35 -6.60
C ARG A 337 -7.81 6.96 -5.45
N THR A 338 -6.74 7.72 -5.76
CA THR A 338 -5.98 8.45 -4.74
C THR A 338 -6.84 9.42 -3.94
N VAL A 339 -7.90 9.97 -4.56
CA VAL A 339 -8.84 10.90 -3.89
C VAL A 339 -9.66 10.19 -2.83
N TRP A 340 -10.26 9.03 -3.16
CA TRP A 340 -10.97 8.23 -2.16
C TRP A 340 -10.05 7.71 -1.06
N LYS A 341 -8.82 7.36 -1.42
CA LYS A 341 -7.81 6.91 -0.47
C LYS A 341 -7.42 8.02 0.51
N ALA A 342 -7.19 9.24 0.02
CA ALA A 342 -6.88 10.38 0.87
C ALA A 342 -7.97 10.67 1.92
N PHE A 343 -9.23 10.32 1.60
CA PHE A 343 -10.36 10.49 2.52
C PHE A 343 -10.64 9.24 3.39
N GLY A 344 -9.86 8.16 3.26
CA GLY A 344 -10.07 6.91 4.00
C GLY A 344 -11.34 6.15 3.62
N ILE A 345 -11.82 6.32 2.38
CA ILE A 345 -13.05 5.71 1.83
C ILE A 345 -12.77 4.99 0.50
N GLU A 346 -11.61 4.43 0.34
CA GLU A 346 -11.13 3.79 -0.90
C GLU A 346 -12.00 2.61 -1.36
N ASP A 347 -12.79 2.05 -0.47
CA ASP A 347 -13.79 1.02 -0.75
C ASP A 347 -15.01 1.52 -1.54
N ARG A 348 -15.13 2.85 -1.76
CA ARG A 348 -16.17 3.45 -2.61
C ARG A 348 -15.75 3.57 -4.07
N MET A 349 -14.50 3.28 -4.42
CA MET A 349 -14.03 3.29 -5.81
C MET A 349 -13.37 1.97 -6.19
N GLY A 350 -13.94 1.29 -7.19
CA GLY A 350 -13.42 0.04 -7.71
C GLY A 350 -13.34 0.01 -9.23
N PHE A 351 -12.51 -0.89 -9.73
CA PHE A 351 -12.41 -1.20 -11.16
C PHE A 351 -12.13 -2.68 -11.39
N SER A 352 -12.64 -3.21 -12.51
CA SER A 352 -12.42 -4.59 -12.92
C SER A 352 -12.27 -4.65 -14.44
N PHE A 353 -11.08 -5.00 -14.90
CA PHE A 353 -10.74 -5.13 -16.33
C PHE A 353 -10.59 -6.61 -16.66
N GLN A 354 -11.39 -7.11 -17.59
CA GLN A 354 -11.38 -8.51 -18.03
C GLN A 354 -11.63 -8.57 -19.54
N GLY A 355 -11.08 -9.58 -20.20
CA GLY A 355 -11.41 -9.96 -21.57
C GLY A 355 -12.29 -11.21 -21.62
N GLY A 356 -12.43 -11.79 -22.81
CA GLY A 356 -13.19 -13.02 -23.03
C GLY A 356 -14.68 -12.81 -23.23
N HIS A 357 -15.12 -11.58 -23.53
CA HIS A 357 -16.55 -11.30 -23.77
C HIS A 357 -16.79 -10.23 -24.85
N MET A 358 -17.98 -10.24 -25.43
CA MET A 358 -18.36 -9.24 -26.43
C MET A 358 -18.51 -7.86 -25.78
N HIS A 359 -18.24 -6.81 -26.57
CA HIS A 359 -18.43 -5.43 -26.17
C HIS A 359 -19.84 -5.16 -25.62
N CYS A 360 -19.91 -4.52 -24.48
CA CYS A 360 -21.15 -4.24 -23.74
C CYS A 360 -21.95 -5.49 -23.26
N MET A 361 -21.31 -6.63 -23.17
CA MET A 361 -21.88 -7.82 -22.57
C MET A 361 -21.11 -8.17 -21.28
N LEU A 362 -21.67 -7.81 -20.13
CA LEU A 362 -21.03 -8.09 -18.85
C LEU A 362 -20.88 -9.61 -18.65
N PRO A 363 -19.66 -10.15 -18.47
CA PRO A 363 -19.45 -11.56 -18.18
C PRO A 363 -19.89 -11.91 -16.76
N GLU A 364 -20.31 -13.15 -16.53
CA GLU A 364 -20.75 -13.60 -15.20
C GLU A 364 -19.64 -13.49 -14.14
N SER A 365 -18.38 -13.53 -14.56
CA SER A 365 -17.21 -13.34 -13.68
C SER A 365 -17.15 -11.94 -13.05
N GLN A 366 -17.79 -10.92 -13.65
CA GLN A 366 -17.87 -9.55 -13.11
C GLN A 366 -19.20 -9.29 -12.35
N TYR A 367 -20.14 -10.24 -12.30
CA TYR A 367 -21.37 -10.06 -11.53
C TYR A 367 -21.12 -9.81 -10.03
N PRO A 368 -20.18 -10.52 -9.37
CA PRO A 368 -19.92 -10.30 -7.95
C PRO A 368 -19.51 -8.87 -7.62
N GLU A 369 -18.75 -8.19 -8.48
CA GLU A 369 -18.32 -6.81 -8.29
C GLU A 369 -19.51 -5.85 -8.37
N VAL A 370 -20.35 -6.02 -9.39
CA VAL A 370 -21.58 -5.21 -9.56
C VAL A 370 -22.53 -5.46 -8.41
N GLU A 371 -22.74 -6.71 -8.01
CA GLU A 371 -23.58 -7.09 -6.88
C GLU A 371 -23.07 -6.49 -5.57
N ALA A 372 -21.76 -6.52 -5.33
CA ALA A 372 -21.17 -5.96 -4.12
C ALA A 372 -21.41 -4.44 -4.02
N PHE A 373 -21.21 -3.70 -5.12
CA PHE A 373 -21.45 -2.26 -5.13
C PHE A 373 -22.93 -1.90 -4.95
N ILE A 374 -23.82 -2.63 -5.60
CA ILE A 374 -25.28 -2.47 -5.40
C ILE A 374 -25.65 -2.76 -3.95
N ASP A 375 -25.21 -3.88 -3.42
CA ASP A 375 -25.54 -4.34 -2.06
C ASP A 375 -25.05 -3.35 -1.01
N LYS A 376 -23.85 -2.80 -1.18
CA LYS A 376 -23.28 -1.84 -0.23
C LYS A 376 -23.89 -0.44 -0.37
N PHE A 377 -23.89 0.13 -1.57
CA PHE A 377 -24.17 1.55 -1.76
C PHE A 377 -25.63 1.86 -2.08
N LEU A 378 -26.42 0.91 -2.56
CA LEU A 378 -27.86 1.08 -2.73
C LEU A 378 -28.69 0.40 -1.63
N LEU A 379 -28.22 -0.74 -1.11
CA LEU A 379 -28.96 -1.47 -0.10
C LEU A 379 -28.44 -1.26 1.32
N GLY A 380 -27.27 -0.61 1.48
CA GLY A 380 -26.72 -0.27 2.79
C GLY A 380 -26.20 -1.45 3.59
N LYS A 381 -25.79 -2.55 2.92
CA LYS A 381 -25.21 -3.72 3.58
C LYS A 381 -23.78 -3.44 4.02
N ALA A 382 -23.52 -3.37 5.32
CA ALA A 382 -22.23 -2.98 5.87
C ALA A 382 -21.09 -4.00 5.60
N ASP A 383 -21.39 -5.29 5.64
CA ASP A 383 -20.38 -6.37 5.60
C ASP A 383 -20.00 -6.80 4.17
N VAL A 384 -20.21 -5.94 3.18
CA VAL A 384 -19.88 -6.24 1.78
C VAL A 384 -18.53 -5.63 1.42
N ASN A 385 -17.62 -6.47 0.91
CA ASN A 385 -16.33 -6.05 0.42
C ASN A 385 -16.45 -5.46 -1.00
N THR A 386 -16.12 -4.19 -1.16
CA THR A 386 -16.08 -3.45 -2.42
C THR A 386 -14.67 -2.98 -2.77
N ALA A 387 -13.64 -3.50 -2.12
CA ALA A 387 -12.24 -3.26 -2.47
C ALA A 387 -11.86 -4.04 -3.75
N VAL A 388 -12.38 -3.59 -4.88
CA VAL A 388 -12.21 -4.22 -6.21
C VAL A 388 -11.19 -3.43 -7.00
N THR A 389 -10.04 -4.06 -7.32
CA THR A 389 -8.96 -3.47 -8.16
C THR A 389 -8.38 -4.54 -9.08
N LYS A 390 -9.24 -5.19 -9.86
CA LYS A 390 -8.85 -6.29 -10.75
C LYS A 390 -8.31 -5.76 -12.07
N ALA A 391 -7.03 -5.94 -12.30
CA ALA A 391 -6.31 -5.51 -13.50
C ALA A 391 -4.98 -6.27 -13.66
N GLU A 392 -4.99 -7.59 -13.46
CA GLU A 392 -3.78 -8.42 -13.41
C GLU A 392 -2.95 -8.35 -14.70
N MET A 393 -3.58 -8.13 -15.85
CA MET A 393 -2.89 -7.95 -17.13
C MET A 393 -2.03 -6.68 -17.20
N PHE A 394 -2.26 -5.73 -16.31
CA PHE A 394 -1.52 -4.47 -16.22
C PHE A 394 -0.54 -4.43 -15.02
N ALA A 395 -0.21 -5.58 -14.43
CA ALA A 395 0.68 -5.68 -13.28
C ALA A 395 2.08 -5.08 -13.55
N ASP A 396 2.54 -5.13 -14.79
CA ASP A 396 3.84 -4.60 -15.23
C ASP A 396 3.78 -3.12 -15.67
N VAL A 397 2.61 -2.50 -15.66
CA VAL A 397 2.44 -1.09 -16.05
C VAL A 397 2.89 -0.17 -14.92
N ASP A 398 3.94 0.60 -15.17
CA ASP A 398 4.38 1.66 -14.26
C ASP A 398 3.42 2.86 -14.35
N TYR A 399 2.31 2.78 -13.63
CA TYR A 399 1.34 3.89 -13.57
C TYR A 399 1.85 5.07 -12.73
N LEU A 400 2.79 4.84 -11.79
CA LEU A 400 3.33 5.91 -10.93
C LEU A 400 4.13 6.96 -11.70
N LYS A 401 4.71 6.60 -12.85
CA LYS A 401 5.38 7.59 -13.74
C LYS A 401 4.43 8.70 -14.19
N TRP A 402 3.12 8.42 -14.24
CA TRP A 402 2.09 9.36 -14.65
C TRP A 402 1.59 10.23 -13.50
N MET A 403 1.89 9.86 -12.26
CA MET A 403 1.39 10.52 -11.05
C MET A 403 2.54 10.92 -10.11
N PRO A 404 3.48 11.78 -10.55
CA PRO A 404 4.64 12.16 -9.72
C PRO A 404 4.24 12.96 -8.47
N TRP A 405 2.99 13.43 -8.40
CA TRP A 405 2.36 14.12 -7.29
C TRP A 405 1.67 13.15 -6.31
N ALA A 406 1.36 11.93 -6.73
CA ALA A 406 0.74 10.95 -5.86
C ALA A 406 1.79 10.44 -4.90
N ASP A 407 1.59 10.73 -3.64
CA ASP A 407 2.25 9.96 -2.60
C ASP A 407 1.64 8.56 -2.63
N PRO A 408 2.40 7.54 -3.00
CA PRO A 408 1.85 6.20 -3.12
C PRO A 408 1.32 5.67 -1.79
N GLU A 409 1.78 6.20 -0.67
CA GLU A 409 1.26 5.94 0.69
C GLU A 409 1.59 7.12 1.61
N PRO A 410 0.74 7.47 2.60
CA PRO A 410 1.15 8.34 3.69
C PRO A 410 2.14 7.56 4.55
N GLU A 411 3.39 7.57 4.14
CA GLU A 411 4.50 7.13 4.96
C GLU A 411 4.98 8.31 5.79
N TYR A 412 5.65 8.01 6.89
CA TYR A 412 6.35 9.04 7.65
C TYR A 412 7.19 9.91 6.71
N PRO A 413 7.21 11.22 6.90
CA PRO A 413 7.96 12.09 6.03
C PRO A 413 9.44 11.72 6.06
N GLY A 414 9.99 11.32 4.92
CA GLY A 414 11.42 11.19 4.73
C GLY A 414 12.10 12.57 4.80
N GLU A 415 13.40 12.60 4.59
CA GLU A 415 14.11 13.88 4.44
C GLU A 415 13.39 14.77 3.41
N ASN A 416 13.01 15.96 3.83
CA ASN A 416 12.21 16.92 3.07
C ASN A 416 10.71 16.57 2.93
N GLY A 417 10.13 15.75 3.83
CA GLY A 417 8.69 15.46 3.84
C GLY A 417 8.21 14.56 2.71
N ARG A 418 9.10 13.81 2.06
CA ARG A 418 8.74 12.85 1.01
C ARG A 418 8.82 11.41 1.53
N PRO A 419 7.84 10.54 1.21
CA PRO A 419 7.86 9.15 1.63
C PRO A 419 8.99 8.36 0.94
N TYR A 420 9.44 7.31 1.61
CA TYR A 420 10.41 6.36 1.08
C TYR A 420 9.70 5.40 0.11
N THR A 421 9.79 5.69 -1.17
CA THR A 421 9.19 4.87 -2.24
C THR A 421 10.17 3.88 -2.86
N LYS A 422 11.46 4.08 -2.58
CA LYS A 422 12.57 3.28 -3.08
C LYS A 422 13.57 3.00 -1.96
N GLY A 423 14.18 1.82 -1.99
CA GLY A 423 15.17 1.42 -1.00
C GLY A 423 16.52 2.11 -1.18
N ALA A 424 17.39 1.95 -0.17
CA ALA A 424 18.70 2.56 -0.13
C ALA A 424 19.66 2.08 -1.24
N PHE A 425 19.43 0.91 -1.85
CA PHE A 425 20.19 0.48 -3.03
C PHE A 425 20.11 1.47 -4.18
N GLU A 426 18.96 2.15 -4.33
CA GLU A 426 18.76 3.15 -5.36
C GLU A 426 19.03 4.59 -4.85
N THR A 427 18.54 4.89 -3.63
CA THR A 427 18.51 6.27 -3.13
C THR A 427 19.73 6.65 -2.30
N ARG A 428 20.46 5.68 -1.75
CA ARG A 428 21.52 5.85 -0.74
C ARG A 428 21.06 6.58 0.53
N ARG A 429 19.75 6.62 0.77
CA ARG A 429 19.14 7.29 1.94
C ARG A 429 18.60 6.25 2.90
N TYR A 430 18.73 6.55 4.17
CA TYR A 430 18.28 5.70 5.26
C TYR A 430 17.39 6.52 6.18
N ARG A 431 16.24 5.98 6.47
CA ARG A 431 15.27 6.62 7.37
C ARG A 431 15.82 6.68 8.79
N ASN A 432 15.83 7.87 9.38
CA ASN A 432 16.08 8.07 10.80
C ASN A 432 14.76 8.29 11.52
N LEU A 433 14.08 7.19 11.86
CA LEU A 433 12.76 7.23 12.50
C LEU A 433 12.81 7.89 13.88
N LEU A 434 13.92 7.77 14.61
CA LEU A 434 14.07 8.45 15.90
C LEU A 434 14.01 9.98 15.73
N ALA A 435 14.71 10.53 14.73
CA ALA A 435 14.67 11.96 14.45
C ALA A 435 13.27 12.40 13.97
N GLU A 436 12.60 11.60 13.12
CA GLU A 436 11.24 11.87 12.67
C GLU A 436 10.22 11.89 13.83
N LEU A 437 10.44 11.08 14.86
CA LEU A 437 9.63 11.06 16.07
C LEU A 437 10.00 12.17 17.09
N GLY A 438 10.97 13.02 16.77
CA GLY A 438 11.32 14.21 17.55
C GLY A 438 12.47 14.02 18.55
N TYR A 439 13.19 12.89 18.51
CA TYR A 439 14.42 12.75 19.28
C TYR A 439 15.54 13.61 18.66
N LYS A 440 16.33 14.27 19.48
CA LYS A 440 17.43 15.10 18.98
C LYS A 440 18.55 14.22 18.44
N GLN A 441 19.19 14.64 17.37
CA GLN A 441 20.28 13.88 16.74
C GLN A 441 21.43 13.60 17.71
N GLU A 442 21.78 14.57 18.55
CA GLU A 442 22.83 14.43 19.58
C GLU A 442 22.50 13.29 20.58
N ASP A 443 21.23 13.19 21.00
CA ASP A 443 20.75 12.16 21.92
C ASP A 443 20.73 10.79 21.23
N ILE A 444 20.36 10.74 19.93
CA ILE A 444 20.37 9.53 19.10
C ILE A 444 21.80 8.99 19.00
N ASP A 445 22.76 9.83 18.62
CA ASP A 445 24.16 9.45 18.47
C ASP A 445 24.76 8.99 19.81
N ALA A 446 24.48 9.71 20.89
CA ALA A 446 24.90 9.35 22.24
C ALA A 446 24.29 7.99 22.69
N LYS A 447 23.00 7.77 22.42
CA LYS A 447 22.33 6.48 22.73
C LYS A 447 22.95 5.33 21.94
N LEU A 448 23.11 5.48 20.64
CA LEU A 448 23.70 4.45 19.77
C LEU A 448 25.12 4.09 20.23
N LYS A 449 25.94 5.11 20.51
CA LYS A 449 27.29 4.93 21.05
C LYS A 449 27.28 4.22 22.39
N SER A 450 26.41 4.64 23.31
CA SER A 450 26.28 4.05 24.66
C SER A 450 25.87 2.58 24.59
N VAL A 451 24.94 2.22 23.68
CA VAL A 451 24.52 0.82 23.50
C VAL A 451 25.65 -0.01 22.93
N PHE A 452 26.39 0.50 21.92
CA PHE A 452 27.58 -0.18 21.41
C PHE A 452 28.63 -0.39 22.50
N GLU A 453 28.96 0.64 23.26
CA GLU A 453 29.94 0.56 24.36
C GLU A 453 29.51 -0.43 25.45
N SER A 454 28.21 -0.47 25.77
CA SER A 454 27.66 -1.42 26.73
C SER A 454 27.90 -2.88 26.29
N VAL A 455 27.64 -3.19 25.01
CA VAL A 455 27.76 -4.54 24.45
C VAL A 455 29.23 -4.97 24.30
N PHE A 456 30.11 -4.05 23.89
CA PHE A 456 31.51 -4.39 23.58
C PHE A 456 32.47 -4.16 24.75
N TYR A 457 32.21 -3.21 25.63
CA TYR A 457 33.17 -2.79 26.65
C TYR A 457 32.58 -2.67 28.05
N GLY A 458 31.25 -2.76 28.21
CA GLY A 458 30.55 -2.60 29.48
C GLY A 458 30.81 -3.75 30.48
N PRO A 459 30.21 -3.67 31.66
CA PRO A 459 30.37 -4.69 32.71
C PRO A 459 29.90 -6.08 32.29
N HIS A 460 28.94 -6.14 31.39
CA HIS A 460 28.34 -7.37 30.83
C HIS A 460 28.64 -7.53 29.34
N LYS A 461 29.83 -7.09 28.93
CA LYS A 461 30.28 -7.17 27.56
C LYS A 461 30.28 -8.60 27.03
N VAL A 462 30.00 -8.74 25.74
CA VAL A 462 30.07 -10.02 25.02
C VAL A 462 31.34 -10.16 24.18
N TYR A 463 32.07 -9.07 23.95
CA TYR A 463 33.32 -9.02 23.16
C TYR A 463 34.54 -9.24 24.06
N PHE A 464 35.40 -10.21 23.67
CA PHE A 464 36.62 -10.57 24.42
C PHE A 464 37.82 -10.67 23.49
N GLU A 465 38.87 -9.94 23.81
CA GLU A 465 40.14 -9.99 23.09
C GLU A 465 41.01 -11.14 23.60
N VAL A 466 41.76 -11.78 22.67
CA VAL A 466 42.72 -12.88 22.96
C VAL A 466 44.05 -12.54 22.33
N GLY A 467 45.02 -12.16 23.16
CA GLY A 467 46.31 -11.66 22.69
C GLY A 467 46.16 -10.43 21.79
N ASP A 468 47.13 -10.23 20.90
CA ASP A 468 47.19 -8.99 20.11
C ASP A 468 46.35 -9.05 18.83
N SER A 469 45.85 -10.20 18.40
CA SER A 469 45.29 -10.34 17.05
C SER A 469 43.95 -11.06 16.94
N LEU A 470 43.45 -11.63 18.02
CA LEU A 470 42.21 -12.41 18.03
C LEU A 470 41.18 -11.80 18.98
N ALA A 471 39.90 -12.02 18.68
CA ALA A 471 38.80 -11.76 19.60
C ALA A 471 37.59 -12.63 19.28
N TYR A 472 36.69 -12.80 20.23
CA TYR A 472 35.44 -13.52 20.05
C TYR A 472 34.25 -12.80 20.70
N ILE A 473 33.06 -13.12 20.23
CA ILE A 473 31.78 -12.80 20.88
C ILE A 473 31.32 -14.05 21.62
N SER A 474 31.08 -13.93 22.91
CA SER A 474 30.63 -15.04 23.75
C SER A 474 29.17 -14.92 24.15
N ASP A 475 28.42 -16.00 24.01
CA ASP A 475 27.23 -16.19 24.82
C ASP A 475 27.69 -16.47 26.28
N ILE A 476 27.70 -15.42 27.07
CA ILE A 476 28.25 -15.43 28.43
C ILE A 476 27.56 -16.47 29.28
N LYS A 477 26.26 -16.64 29.11
CA LYS A 477 25.45 -17.56 29.92
C LYS A 477 25.71 -19.02 29.58
N ASN A 478 25.89 -19.34 28.31
CA ASN A 478 26.21 -20.69 27.86
C ASN A 478 27.72 -20.96 27.84
N HIS A 479 28.54 -19.96 28.12
CA HIS A 479 30.01 -20.05 28.09
C HIS A 479 30.56 -20.61 26.79
N ASP A 480 29.94 -20.20 25.68
CA ASP A 480 30.36 -20.63 24.36
C ASP A 480 30.45 -19.44 23.38
N VAL A 481 31.08 -19.75 22.21
CA VAL A 481 31.24 -18.84 21.10
C VAL A 481 30.45 -19.41 19.93
N ARG A 482 29.46 -18.69 19.43
CA ARG A 482 28.57 -19.13 18.35
C ARG A 482 28.82 -18.36 17.06
N THR A 483 28.62 -19.02 15.91
CA THR A 483 28.69 -18.35 14.60
C THR A 483 27.73 -17.18 14.51
N GLU A 484 26.54 -17.27 15.12
CA GLU A 484 25.58 -16.18 15.23
C GLU A 484 26.22 -14.93 15.83
N GLY A 485 26.72 -14.99 17.05
CA GLY A 485 27.33 -13.84 17.72
C GLY A 485 28.59 -13.34 17.03
N MET A 486 29.44 -14.26 16.55
CA MET A 486 30.63 -13.88 15.80
C MET A 486 30.31 -13.10 14.52
N SER A 487 29.36 -13.57 13.76
CA SER A 487 28.95 -12.91 12.50
C SER A 487 28.20 -11.59 12.75
N TYR A 488 27.40 -11.51 13.81
CA TYR A 488 26.81 -10.24 14.28
C TYR A 488 27.89 -9.23 14.70
N GLY A 489 28.90 -9.69 15.44
CA GLY A 489 30.04 -8.85 15.80
C GLY A 489 30.78 -8.28 14.61
N LEU A 490 31.00 -9.09 13.55
CA LEU A 490 31.57 -8.61 12.30
C LEU A 490 30.67 -7.57 11.60
N MET A 491 29.37 -7.84 11.51
CA MET A 491 28.43 -6.90 10.90
C MET A 491 28.39 -5.58 11.68
N ILE A 492 28.33 -5.62 13.01
CA ILE A 492 28.37 -4.42 13.84
C ILE A 492 29.71 -3.68 13.65
N ALA A 493 30.85 -4.39 13.67
CA ALA A 493 32.15 -3.79 13.50
C ALA A 493 32.31 -3.06 12.15
N VAL A 494 31.83 -3.66 11.05
CA VAL A 494 31.90 -3.02 9.75
C VAL A 494 30.94 -1.81 9.66
N GLN A 495 29.78 -1.84 10.33
CA GLN A 495 28.87 -0.69 10.38
C GLN A 495 29.46 0.49 11.19
N PHE A 496 30.15 0.22 12.27
CA PHE A 496 30.81 1.24 13.11
C PHE A 496 32.21 1.63 12.66
N ASP A 497 32.66 1.16 11.49
CA ASP A 497 34.00 1.40 10.95
C ASP A 497 35.14 0.95 11.89
N ARG A 498 34.94 -0.19 12.55
CA ARG A 498 35.86 -0.76 13.51
C ARG A 498 36.60 -1.96 12.90
N LYS A 499 37.52 -1.64 11.97
CA LYS A 499 38.38 -2.64 11.32
C LYS A 499 39.20 -3.47 12.31
N ASP A 500 39.66 -2.85 13.39
CA ASP A 500 40.39 -3.52 14.48
C ASP A 500 39.59 -4.67 15.12
N ILE A 501 38.32 -4.42 15.43
CA ILE A 501 37.42 -5.44 15.97
C ILE A 501 37.12 -6.51 14.93
N PHE A 502 36.77 -6.07 13.70
CA PHE A 502 36.42 -6.96 12.58
C PHE A 502 37.53 -7.98 12.31
N ASP A 503 38.76 -7.49 12.13
CA ASP A 503 39.92 -8.36 11.82
C ASP A 503 40.21 -9.38 12.93
N ARG A 504 40.08 -8.98 14.19
CA ARG A 504 40.28 -9.88 15.35
C ARG A 504 39.22 -10.98 15.40
N LEU A 505 37.95 -10.61 15.21
CA LEU A 505 36.83 -11.57 15.17
C LEU A 505 36.97 -12.53 13.99
N TRP A 506 37.26 -11.98 12.79
CA TRP A 506 37.45 -12.83 11.60
C TRP A 506 38.58 -13.83 11.77
N ARG A 507 39.75 -13.41 12.27
CA ARG A 507 40.89 -14.31 12.49
C ARG A 507 40.57 -15.41 13.51
N TRP A 508 39.79 -15.10 14.56
CA TRP A 508 39.39 -16.12 15.52
C TRP A 508 38.42 -17.12 14.90
N GLY A 509 37.39 -16.66 14.22
CA GLY A 509 36.40 -17.50 13.53
C GLY A 509 37.04 -18.39 12.49
N LYS A 510 37.93 -17.83 11.65
CA LYS A 510 38.68 -18.59 10.64
C LYS A 510 39.60 -19.66 11.25
N LYS A 511 40.26 -19.35 12.36
CA LYS A 511 41.21 -20.27 13.02
C LYS A 511 40.54 -21.41 13.72
N TYR A 512 39.49 -21.16 14.46
CA TYR A 512 38.91 -22.15 15.38
C TYR A 512 37.61 -22.76 14.88
N MET A 513 36.75 -21.97 14.17
CA MET A 513 35.45 -22.44 13.74
C MET A 513 35.45 -22.95 12.31
N GLN A 514 36.12 -22.27 11.37
CA GLN A 514 36.09 -22.68 9.95
C GLN A 514 36.77 -24.01 9.70
N HIS A 515 36.11 -24.90 8.96
CA HIS A 515 36.69 -26.12 8.49
C HIS A 515 37.60 -25.89 7.27
N GLN A 516 38.84 -26.28 7.34
CA GLN A 516 39.83 -26.08 6.28
C GLN A 516 39.85 -27.23 5.28
N GLU A 517 39.38 -28.43 5.66
CA GLU A 517 39.39 -29.66 4.88
C GLU A 517 38.12 -30.50 5.13
N GLY A 518 37.98 -31.58 4.40
CA GLY A 518 36.90 -32.53 4.54
C GLY A 518 35.56 -32.07 3.99
N PRO A 519 34.45 -32.79 4.23
CA PRO A 519 33.13 -32.49 3.66
C PRO A 519 32.57 -31.13 4.12
N LEU A 520 32.98 -30.66 5.29
CA LEU A 520 32.55 -29.37 5.85
C LEU A 520 33.44 -28.19 5.45
N LYS A 521 34.48 -28.39 4.63
CA LYS A 521 35.39 -27.33 4.21
C LYS A 521 34.63 -26.05 3.82
N GLY A 522 35.08 -24.92 4.35
CA GLY A 522 34.50 -23.60 4.11
C GLY A 522 33.35 -23.22 5.06
N TYR A 523 32.67 -24.20 5.66
CA TYR A 523 31.65 -23.94 6.71
C TYR A 523 32.31 -23.83 8.08
N PHE A 524 31.53 -23.29 9.04
CA PHE A 524 31.99 -23.05 10.40
C PHE A 524 31.30 -24.00 11.38
N ALA A 525 32.05 -24.53 12.36
CA ALA A 525 31.45 -25.17 13.53
C ALA A 525 30.58 -24.13 14.28
N TRP A 526 29.27 -24.36 14.42
CA TRP A 526 28.36 -23.35 14.92
C TRP A 526 28.62 -22.94 16.38
N SER A 527 29.26 -23.81 17.19
CA SER A 527 29.62 -23.53 18.58
C SER A 527 31.00 -24.06 18.95
N CYS A 528 31.75 -23.19 19.63
CA CYS A 528 33.04 -23.50 20.24
C CYS A 528 33.05 -23.02 21.68
N LYS A 529 33.99 -23.62 22.49
CA LYS A 529 34.39 -23.03 23.77
C LYS A 529 35.21 -21.76 23.53
N THR A 530 35.41 -20.97 24.57
CA THR A 530 36.23 -19.75 24.50
C THR A 530 37.70 -20.02 24.26
N ASP A 531 38.19 -21.25 24.46
CA ASP A 531 39.54 -21.71 24.11
C ASP A 531 39.68 -22.17 22.66
N GLY A 532 38.57 -22.14 21.87
CA GLY A 532 38.51 -22.58 20.48
C GLY A 532 38.20 -24.07 20.30
N THR A 533 38.02 -24.85 21.34
CA THR A 533 37.57 -26.23 21.24
C THR A 533 36.15 -26.32 20.70
N ARG A 534 35.92 -27.05 19.61
CA ARG A 534 34.59 -27.15 19.01
C ARG A 534 33.61 -27.95 19.88
N ASN A 535 32.48 -27.38 20.24
CA ASN A 535 31.39 -28.10 20.91
C ASN A 535 30.59 -28.93 19.91
N ALA A 536 30.47 -28.45 18.66
CA ALA A 536 29.80 -29.10 17.57
C ALA A 536 30.62 -28.97 16.28
N GLN A 537 30.43 -29.88 15.33
CA GLN A 537 31.13 -29.83 14.06
C GLN A 537 30.29 -29.22 12.91
N GLY A 538 28.97 -29.31 13.00
CA GLY A 538 28.06 -28.84 11.98
C GLY A 538 27.96 -27.31 11.91
N PRO A 539 27.58 -26.75 10.77
CA PRO A 539 27.32 -25.33 10.59
C PRO A 539 25.91 -24.94 10.99
N ALA A 540 25.68 -23.64 11.17
CA ALA A 540 24.36 -23.00 11.28
C ALA A 540 24.24 -21.90 10.23
N SER A 541 23.22 -21.98 9.39
CA SER A 541 23.16 -21.17 8.16
C SER A 541 23.11 -19.67 8.37
N ASP A 542 22.57 -19.20 9.51
CA ASP A 542 22.51 -17.77 9.85
C ASP A 542 23.91 -17.17 10.02
N GLY A 543 24.84 -17.91 10.63
CA GLY A 543 26.22 -17.46 10.78
C GLY A 543 26.88 -17.22 9.43
N GLU A 544 26.79 -18.20 8.52
CA GLU A 544 27.36 -18.10 7.18
C GLU A 544 26.76 -16.95 6.38
N LEU A 545 25.46 -16.73 6.52
CA LEU A 545 24.74 -15.63 5.86
C LEU A 545 25.33 -14.26 6.23
N TYR A 546 25.51 -14.04 7.54
CA TYR A 546 26.07 -12.79 8.04
C TYR A 546 27.57 -12.68 7.77
N TYR A 547 28.34 -13.77 7.86
CA TYR A 547 29.76 -13.77 7.50
C TYR A 547 30.00 -13.29 6.07
N VAL A 548 29.29 -13.85 5.10
CA VAL A 548 29.44 -13.49 3.68
C VAL A 548 29.11 -12.02 3.48
N THR A 549 27.99 -11.54 4.04
CA THR A 549 27.56 -10.15 3.86
C THR A 549 28.52 -9.16 4.52
N ALA A 550 28.97 -9.46 5.76
CA ALA A 550 29.92 -8.62 6.48
C ALA A 550 31.29 -8.55 5.78
N LEU A 551 31.77 -9.66 5.20
CA LEU A 551 33.00 -9.68 4.42
C LEU A 551 32.89 -8.88 3.13
N ILE A 552 31.77 -8.95 2.41
CA ILE A 552 31.52 -8.09 1.24
C ILE A 552 31.52 -6.62 1.65
N PHE A 553 30.92 -6.28 2.77
CA PHE A 553 30.95 -4.91 3.28
C PHE A 553 32.34 -4.45 3.71
N ALA A 554 33.13 -5.36 4.31
CA ALA A 554 34.53 -5.08 4.66
C ALA A 554 35.38 -4.81 3.41
N SER A 555 35.19 -5.63 2.37
CA SER A 555 35.81 -5.41 1.06
C SER A 555 35.45 -4.04 0.47
N ASN A 556 34.16 -3.68 0.52
CA ASN A 556 33.66 -2.42 -0.01
C ASN A 556 34.17 -1.20 0.77
N ARG A 557 34.38 -1.32 2.08
CA ARG A 557 34.79 -0.23 2.98
C ARG A 557 36.29 -0.06 3.06
N TRP A 558 37.01 -1.17 3.21
CA TRP A 558 38.44 -1.13 3.52
C TRP A 558 39.35 -1.67 2.39
N GLY A 559 38.77 -2.20 1.31
CA GLY A 559 39.50 -2.83 0.23
C GLY A 559 40.01 -4.24 0.63
N ASN A 560 40.78 -4.86 -0.28
CA ASN A 560 41.24 -6.25 -0.12
C ASN A 560 42.75 -6.37 0.12
N ASP A 561 43.53 -5.29 0.00
CA ASP A 561 44.99 -5.27 0.14
C ASP A 561 45.45 -4.92 1.58
N THR A 562 44.63 -5.25 2.59
CA THR A 562 44.84 -4.81 3.98
C THR A 562 45.29 -5.94 4.92
N GLY A 563 45.83 -7.02 4.36
CA GLY A 563 46.29 -8.24 5.09
C GLY A 563 45.20 -9.30 5.22
N ILE A 564 43.94 -8.99 4.85
CA ILE A 564 42.82 -9.93 4.64
C ILE A 564 42.17 -9.53 3.32
N ASP A 565 42.09 -10.49 2.39
CA ASP A 565 41.28 -10.35 1.18
C ASP A 565 39.82 -10.74 1.52
N TYR A 566 39.04 -9.77 1.98
CA TYR A 566 37.66 -10.00 2.46
C TYR A 566 36.75 -10.53 1.38
N LEU A 567 36.91 -10.07 0.13
CA LEU A 567 36.09 -10.55 -0.98
C LEU A 567 36.40 -12.00 -1.32
N ALA A 568 37.69 -12.37 -1.37
CA ALA A 568 38.08 -13.74 -1.60
C ALA A 568 37.59 -14.68 -0.48
N GLU A 569 37.57 -14.21 0.76
CA GLU A 569 37.01 -14.99 1.87
C GLU A 569 35.49 -15.20 1.74
N ALA A 570 34.73 -14.18 1.35
CA ALA A 570 33.31 -14.32 1.08
C ALA A 570 33.05 -15.29 -0.07
N GLN A 571 33.79 -15.16 -1.18
CA GLN A 571 33.69 -16.05 -2.33
C GLN A 571 34.05 -17.49 -1.97
N HIS A 572 35.07 -17.68 -1.12
CA HIS A 572 35.46 -19.02 -0.65
C HIS A 572 34.33 -19.74 0.10
N ILE A 573 33.57 -19.01 0.98
CA ILE A 573 32.44 -19.59 1.69
C ILE A 573 31.36 -20.00 0.68
N LEU A 574 31.01 -19.08 -0.25
CA LEU A 574 29.95 -19.32 -1.25
C LEU A 574 30.33 -20.48 -2.20
N ASP A 575 31.56 -20.54 -2.69
CA ASP A 575 32.01 -21.59 -3.59
C ASP A 575 32.05 -22.94 -2.90
N CYS A 576 32.58 -22.99 -1.68
CA CYS A 576 32.55 -24.19 -0.88
C CYS A 576 31.14 -24.70 -0.59
N SER A 577 30.19 -23.78 -0.37
CA SER A 577 28.79 -24.12 -0.19
C SER A 577 28.19 -24.74 -1.45
N MET A 578 28.38 -24.12 -2.62
CA MET A 578 27.81 -24.61 -3.88
C MET A 578 28.40 -25.98 -4.31
N GLN A 579 29.65 -26.23 -3.98
CA GLN A 579 30.32 -27.55 -4.25
C GLN A 579 29.74 -28.71 -3.45
N LYS A 580 28.93 -28.47 -2.43
CA LYS A 580 28.29 -29.52 -1.62
C LYS A 580 27.01 -30.08 -2.23
N ALA A 581 26.59 -29.56 -3.38
CA ALA A 581 25.44 -30.08 -4.12
C ALA A 581 25.61 -31.56 -4.44
N GLY A 582 24.65 -32.39 -4.01
CA GLY A 582 24.68 -33.84 -4.25
C GLY A 582 25.65 -34.66 -3.34
N MET A 583 26.32 -34.03 -2.37
CA MET A 583 27.13 -34.74 -1.40
C MET A 583 26.25 -35.43 -0.35
N ASP A 584 26.74 -36.58 0.18
CA ASP A 584 26.10 -37.22 1.33
C ASP A 584 26.44 -36.47 2.62
N ARG A 585 25.49 -36.32 3.53
CA ARG A 585 25.57 -35.72 4.88
C ARG A 585 25.81 -34.23 4.96
N VAL A 586 26.10 -33.55 3.85
CA VAL A 586 26.21 -32.08 3.78
C VAL A 586 25.30 -31.54 2.67
N ALA A 587 24.96 -30.31 2.76
CA ALA A 587 24.08 -29.62 1.77
C ALA A 587 24.66 -28.23 1.45
N PRO A 588 24.33 -27.62 0.32
CA PRO A 588 24.51 -26.18 0.11
C PRO A 588 23.80 -25.36 1.16
N LEU A 589 24.31 -24.16 1.41
CA LEU A 589 23.66 -23.17 2.27
C LEU A 589 22.25 -22.82 1.78
N ILE A 590 22.08 -22.79 0.48
CA ILE A 590 20.78 -22.57 -0.19
C ILE A 590 20.30 -23.89 -0.78
N ASN A 591 19.08 -24.27 -0.46
CA ASN A 591 18.40 -25.35 -1.17
C ASN A 591 18.22 -24.97 -2.63
N LEU A 592 18.84 -25.77 -3.54
CA LEU A 592 18.91 -25.41 -4.96
C LEU A 592 17.58 -25.54 -5.71
N GLU A 593 16.65 -26.36 -5.21
CA GLU A 593 15.31 -26.52 -5.77
C GLU A 593 14.42 -25.34 -5.40
N HIS A 594 14.39 -25.01 -4.10
CA HIS A 594 13.50 -23.96 -3.58
C HIS A 594 14.10 -22.56 -3.64
N ARG A 595 15.41 -22.40 -3.83
CA ARG A 595 16.14 -21.12 -3.76
C ARG A 595 16.01 -20.44 -2.40
N LEU A 596 15.89 -21.23 -1.35
CA LEU A 596 15.70 -20.80 0.03
C LEU A 596 16.84 -21.30 0.92
N ILE A 597 17.16 -20.55 1.96
CA ILE A 597 18.18 -20.92 2.92
C ILE A 597 17.78 -22.19 3.68
N THR A 598 18.74 -23.08 3.95
CA THR A 598 18.52 -24.27 4.78
C THR A 598 18.62 -23.90 6.26
N PHE A 599 17.93 -24.62 7.14
CA PHE A 599 18.13 -24.45 8.58
C PHE A 599 19.59 -24.72 8.98
N THR A 600 20.07 -25.93 8.71
CA THR A 600 21.48 -26.24 8.74
C THR A 600 21.87 -26.90 7.43
N PRO A 601 23.09 -26.64 6.85
CA PRO A 601 23.47 -27.18 5.56
C PRO A 601 24.02 -28.61 5.71
N ASP A 602 23.20 -29.50 6.22
CA ASP A 602 23.44 -30.94 6.38
C ASP A 602 22.24 -31.76 5.90
N ARG A 603 22.33 -33.07 5.97
CA ARG A 603 21.29 -34.01 5.50
C ARG A 603 19.95 -33.83 6.22
N PHE A 604 19.94 -33.39 7.47
CA PHE A 604 18.74 -33.23 8.28
C PHE A 604 18.15 -31.82 8.10
N GLY A 605 18.92 -30.80 8.44
CA GLY A 605 18.45 -29.39 8.40
C GLY A 605 18.31 -28.84 6.99
N GLY A 606 18.93 -29.50 5.97
CA GLY A 606 18.71 -29.13 4.56
C GLY A 606 17.33 -29.47 3.99
N ARG A 607 16.42 -30.05 4.79
CA ARG A 607 15.07 -30.43 4.38
C ARG A 607 14.02 -29.38 4.75
N PHE A 608 14.37 -28.43 5.57
CA PHE A 608 13.48 -27.37 6.06
C PHE A 608 14.27 -26.07 6.27
N THR A 609 13.61 -25.04 6.65
CA THR A 609 14.17 -23.70 6.83
C THR A 609 13.71 -23.05 8.14
N ASP A 610 14.36 -21.95 8.51
CA ASP A 610 13.98 -21.05 9.60
C ASP A 610 13.55 -19.70 9.01
N PRO A 611 12.35 -19.20 9.29
CA PRO A 611 11.91 -17.89 8.81
C PRO A 611 12.86 -16.76 9.16
N SER A 612 13.52 -16.82 10.30
CA SER A 612 14.45 -15.79 10.75
C SER A 612 15.79 -15.76 9.99
N TYR A 613 16.11 -16.84 9.26
CA TYR A 613 17.29 -16.91 8.39
C TYR A 613 17.07 -16.26 7.03
N HIS A 614 15.82 -15.89 6.69
CA HIS A 614 15.50 -15.21 5.46
C HIS A 614 15.77 -13.71 5.58
N VAL A 615 16.87 -13.27 4.98
CA VAL A 615 17.28 -11.86 4.89
C VAL A 615 17.46 -11.50 3.41
N PRO A 616 16.36 -11.27 2.66
CA PRO A 616 16.42 -11.02 1.21
C PRO A 616 17.35 -9.87 0.84
N ALA A 617 17.47 -8.85 1.69
CA ALA A 617 18.39 -7.73 1.53
C ALA A 617 19.87 -8.17 1.37
N PHE A 618 20.28 -9.26 2.01
CA PHE A 618 21.65 -9.78 1.90
C PHE A 618 21.92 -10.45 0.54
N TYR A 619 20.93 -11.16 -0.01
CA TYR A 619 21.05 -11.71 -1.36
C TYR A 619 21.12 -10.61 -2.42
N GLU A 620 20.49 -9.47 -2.19
CA GLU A 620 20.64 -8.28 -3.04
C GLU A 620 22.07 -7.72 -2.99
N VAL A 621 22.73 -7.75 -1.83
CA VAL A 621 24.17 -7.42 -1.67
C VAL A 621 25.02 -8.41 -2.44
N TRP A 622 24.76 -9.73 -2.29
CA TRP A 622 25.54 -10.78 -2.96
C TRP A 622 25.39 -10.68 -4.49
N ALA A 623 24.18 -10.46 -4.98
CA ALA A 623 23.91 -10.28 -6.40
C ALA A 623 24.73 -9.15 -7.03
N ARG A 624 25.03 -8.11 -6.27
CA ARG A 624 25.74 -6.92 -6.74
C ARG A 624 27.26 -7.03 -6.58
N TRP A 625 27.72 -7.61 -5.46
CA TRP A 625 29.12 -7.45 -5.06
C TRP A 625 29.87 -8.74 -4.67
N ALA A 626 29.24 -9.90 -4.62
CA ALA A 626 29.97 -11.15 -4.38
C ALA A 626 30.96 -11.48 -5.51
N LYS A 627 30.68 -11.03 -6.73
CA LYS A 627 31.52 -11.26 -7.92
C LYS A 627 31.86 -12.74 -8.17
N ASP A 628 30.95 -13.62 -7.77
CA ASP A 628 31.08 -15.08 -7.83
C ASP A 628 30.45 -15.70 -9.10
N GLY A 629 29.98 -14.85 -10.03
CA GLY A 629 29.32 -15.27 -11.26
C GLY A 629 27.88 -15.74 -11.11
N ARG A 630 27.27 -15.56 -9.92
CA ARG A 630 25.91 -16.04 -9.59
C ARG A 630 24.90 -14.93 -9.32
N SER A 631 25.08 -13.75 -9.87
CA SER A 631 24.22 -12.57 -9.58
C SER A 631 22.73 -12.86 -9.76
N GLU A 632 22.35 -13.55 -10.84
CA GLU A 632 20.94 -13.89 -11.09
C GLU A 632 20.40 -14.92 -10.10
N PHE A 633 21.21 -15.90 -9.72
CA PHE A 633 20.85 -16.87 -8.68
C PHE A 633 20.55 -16.17 -7.35
N TRP A 634 21.33 -15.16 -6.96
CA TRP A 634 21.11 -14.41 -5.72
C TRP A 634 19.89 -13.53 -5.78
N ARG A 635 19.60 -12.91 -6.94
CA ARG A 635 18.33 -12.17 -7.12
C ARG A 635 17.12 -13.09 -6.98
N GLU A 636 17.20 -14.27 -7.56
CA GLU A 636 16.16 -15.29 -7.42
C GLU A 636 15.98 -15.73 -5.96
N CYS A 637 17.07 -15.90 -5.21
CA CYS A 637 17.01 -16.20 -3.77
C CYS A 637 16.33 -15.08 -2.99
N ALA A 638 16.61 -13.81 -3.30
CA ALA A 638 15.94 -12.67 -2.68
C ALA A 638 14.43 -12.68 -2.94
N ARG A 639 14.03 -12.86 -4.20
CA ARG A 639 12.63 -12.95 -4.61
C ARG A 639 11.90 -14.10 -3.92
N LYS A 640 12.50 -15.29 -3.93
CA LYS A 640 11.92 -16.49 -3.30
C LYS A 640 11.83 -16.39 -1.79
N SER A 641 12.78 -15.72 -1.13
CA SER A 641 12.70 -15.46 0.31
C SER A 641 11.54 -14.54 0.66
N ARG A 642 11.27 -13.49 -0.13
CA ARG A 642 10.09 -12.64 0.05
C ARG A 642 8.79 -13.42 -0.12
N GLU A 643 8.66 -14.19 -1.21
CA GLU A 643 7.50 -15.07 -1.44
C GLU A 643 7.29 -16.10 -0.32
N TYR A 644 8.36 -16.62 0.22
CA TYR A 644 8.33 -17.58 1.34
C TYR A 644 7.81 -16.90 2.62
N LEU A 645 8.28 -15.69 2.96
CA LEU A 645 7.84 -14.97 4.13
C LEU A 645 6.32 -14.70 4.11
N HIS A 646 5.72 -14.44 2.94
CA HIS A 646 4.27 -14.33 2.80
C HIS A 646 3.52 -15.58 3.28
N LYS A 647 4.12 -16.76 3.08
CA LYS A 647 3.49 -18.06 3.38
C LYS A 647 3.78 -18.55 4.80
N SER A 648 4.94 -18.22 5.34
CA SER A 648 5.40 -18.67 6.66
C SER A 648 4.78 -17.87 7.81
N ILE A 649 4.29 -16.69 7.54
CA ILE A 649 3.74 -15.76 8.52
C ILE A 649 2.24 -15.96 8.68
N HIS A 650 1.78 -16.09 9.92
CA HIS A 650 0.38 -16.30 10.21
C HIS A 650 -0.48 -15.09 9.77
N PRO A 651 -1.54 -15.29 8.97
CA PRO A 651 -2.25 -14.22 8.27
C PRO A 651 -2.96 -13.22 9.19
N VAL A 652 -3.28 -13.61 10.43
CA VAL A 652 -3.99 -12.75 11.40
C VAL A 652 -3.03 -12.09 12.37
N THR A 653 -2.12 -12.85 13.01
CA THR A 653 -1.25 -12.35 14.07
C THR A 653 0.03 -11.71 13.57
N GLY A 654 0.51 -12.08 12.39
CA GLY A 654 1.85 -11.70 11.91
C GLY A 654 2.98 -12.52 12.53
N LEU A 655 2.69 -13.46 13.43
CA LEU A 655 3.69 -14.33 14.05
C LEU A 655 4.16 -15.40 13.06
N ASN A 656 5.39 -15.85 13.22
CA ASN A 656 5.99 -16.94 12.48
C ASN A 656 6.54 -17.99 13.45
N PRO A 657 6.59 -19.27 13.07
CA PRO A 657 7.25 -20.29 13.87
C PRO A 657 8.77 -20.14 13.78
N ASP A 658 9.52 -20.88 14.66
CA ASP A 658 10.97 -21.01 14.52
C ASP A 658 11.33 -21.74 13.22
N TYR A 659 10.60 -22.81 12.87
CA TYR A 659 10.93 -23.67 11.74
C TYR A 659 9.73 -23.93 10.86
N ASN A 660 9.94 -23.97 9.54
CA ASN A 660 8.93 -24.28 8.53
C ASN A 660 9.48 -25.24 7.47
N ASN A 661 8.54 -25.93 6.79
CA ASN A 661 8.81 -26.47 5.47
C ASN A 661 9.06 -25.32 4.45
N TYR A 662 9.70 -25.64 3.32
CA TYR A 662 9.99 -24.66 2.28
C TYR A 662 8.74 -24.06 1.60
N ASP A 663 7.59 -24.67 1.75
CA ASP A 663 6.30 -24.15 1.28
C ASP A 663 5.61 -23.21 2.30
N GLY A 664 6.23 -22.98 3.45
CA GLY A 664 5.70 -22.11 4.52
C GLY A 664 4.80 -22.85 5.52
N THR A 665 4.55 -24.16 5.35
CA THR A 665 3.76 -24.93 6.32
C THR A 665 4.55 -25.30 7.56
N LEU A 666 3.86 -25.50 8.69
CA LEU A 666 4.48 -25.94 9.94
C LEU A 666 5.13 -27.32 9.76
N LEU A 667 6.26 -27.54 10.44
CA LEU A 667 6.92 -28.84 10.39
C LEU A 667 6.09 -29.97 10.97
N GLY A 668 5.26 -29.70 11.97
CA GLY A 668 4.37 -30.67 12.60
C GLY A 668 5.11 -31.85 13.25
N SER A 669 6.37 -31.66 13.65
CA SER A 669 7.23 -32.74 14.14
C SER A 669 7.25 -32.76 15.66
N ASN A 670 6.82 -33.86 16.28
CA ASN A 670 6.96 -34.11 17.71
C ASN A 670 8.43 -34.17 18.22
N ARG A 671 9.41 -34.11 17.32
CA ARG A 671 10.84 -34.20 17.62
C ARG A 671 11.55 -32.85 17.59
N ILE A 672 10.94 -31.83 16.96
CA ILE A 672 11.47 -30.47 16.86
C ILE A 672 10.36 -29.55 17.30
N ILE A 673 10.59 -28.87 18.39
CA ILE A 673 9.66 -27.91 18.94
C ILE A 673 9.91 -26.58 18.22
N GLY A 674 9.41 -26.47 16.98
CA GLY A 674 9.67 -25.32 16.11
C GLY A 674 8.42 -24.61 15.62
N ASP A 675 7.23 -25.07 16.01
CA ASP A 675 5.95 -24.55 15.49
C ASP A 675 5.44 -23.31 16.26
N ALA A 676 6.22 -22.79 17.23
CA ALA A 676 5.88 -21.62 18.00
C ALA A 676 6.75 -20.40 17.65
N PHE A 677 6.20 -19.20 17.87
CA PHE A 677 6.96 -17.96 17.83
C PHE A 677 7.77 -17.81 19.12
N ARG A 678 9.10 -17.78 19.01
CA ARG A 678 10.02 -17.65 20.14
C ARG A 678 11.45 -17.38 19.63
N PHE A 679 12.37 -16.94 20.48
CA PHE A 679 13.80 -16.75 20.21
C PHE A 679 14.17 -16.32 18.79
N ASP A 680 14.51 -17.27 17.91
CA ASP A 680 14.93 -16.98 16.53
C ASP A 680 13.86 -16.25 15.74
N SER A 681 12.58 -16.57 15.97
CA SER A 681 11.44 -15.90 15.36
C SER A 681 11.40 -14.39 15.60
N TRP A 682 11.97 -13.89 16.70
CA TRP A 682 11.99 -12.44 17.02
C TRP A 682 12.76 -11.62 15.97
N ARG A 683 13.68 -12.23 15.21
CA ARG A 683 14.47 -11.54 14.19
C ARG A 683 13.67 -11.18 12.94
N VAL A 684 12.59 -11.91 12.66
CA VAL A 684 11.82 -11.73 11.41
C VAL A 684 11.30 -10.30 11.24
N PRO A 685 10.70 -9.63 12.25
CA PRO A 685 10.28 -8.23 12.12
C PRO A 685 11.41 -7.29 11.71
N MET A 686 12.59 -7.49 12.30
CA MET A 686 13.77 -6.67 12.00
C MET A 686 14.33 -6.97 10.60
N ASN A 687 14.35 -8.23 10.17
CA ASN A 687 14.80 -8.63 8.83
C ASN A 687 13.90 -8.05 7.72
N ILE A 688 12.58 -8.00 7.95
CA ILE A 688 11.62 -7.38 7.03
C ILE A 688 11.84 -5.86 6.99
N ALA A 689 12.08 -5.22 8.13
CA ALA A 689 12.43 -3.80 8.19
C ALA A 689 13.74 -3.50 7.45
N LEU A 690 14.73 -4.40 7.50
CA LEU A 690 15.97 -4.27 6.75
C LEU A 690 15.73 -4.32 5.25
N ASP A 691 14.98 -5.31 4.78
CA ASP A 691 14.67 -5.46 3.36
C ASP A 691 13.86 -4.26 2.83
N TYR A 692 12.90 -3.77 3.62
CA TYR A 692 12.18 -2.53 3.32
C TYR A 692 13.15 -1.34 3.18
N SER A 693 14.04 -1.13 4.15
CA SER A 693 14.99 -0.02 4.15
C SER A 693 15.96 -0.08 2.97
N TRP A 694 16.49 -1.27 2.65
CA TRP A 694 17.53 -1.42 1.64
C TRP A 694 17.01 -1.63 0.23
N ALA A 695 16.00 -2.48 0.04
CA ALA A 695 15.49 -2.86 -1.28
C ALA A 695 14.12 -2.26 -1.59
N CYS A 696 13.23 -2.13 -0.60
CA CYS A 696 11.85 -1.68 -0.77
C CYS A 696 11.08 -2.45 -1.86
N ALA A 697 11.43 -3.72 -2.07
CA ALA A 697 10.97 -4.51 -3.21
C ALA A 697 9.57 -5.13 -2.98
N ASP A 698 9.11 -5.19 -1.74
CA ASP A 698 7.83 -5.79 -1.35
C ASP A 698 7.07 -4.90 -0.36
N ARG A 699 7.12 -3.60 -0.64
CA ARG A 699 6.71 -2.51 0.25
C ARG A 699 5.33 -2.70 0.86
N LYS A 700 4.31 -2.94 0.02
CA LYS A 700 2.92 -3.03 0.47
C LYS A 700 2.74 -4.16 1.49
N TRP A 701 3.24 -5.34 1.18
CA TRP A 701 3.15 -6.48 2.09
C TRP A 701 3.96 -6.24 3.38
N GLN A 702 5.15 -5.63 3.26
CA GLN A 702 6.00 -5.32 4.43
C GLN A 702 5.31 -4.36 5.38
N GLN A 703 4.59 -3.35 4.86
CA GLN A 703 3.79 -2.42 5.66
C GLN A 703 2.58 -3.12 6.31
N GLU A 704 1.85 -3.94 5.56
CA GLU A 704 0.75 -4.75 6.10
C GLU A 704 1.25 -5.69 7.21
N TYR A 705 2.41 -6.31 7.00
CA TYR A 705 3.05 -7.15 8.01
C TYR A 705 3.41 -6.36 9.26
N GLY A 706 4.11 -5.23 9.13
CA GLY A 706 4.53 -4.42 10.25
C GLY A 706 3.34 -3.93 11.09
N ASN A 707 2.30 -3.44 10.43
CA ASN A 707 1.06 -3.05 11.10
C ASN A 707 0.41 -4.23 11.84
N LYS A 708 0.39 -5.40 11.23
CA LYS A 708 -0.21 -6.61 11.79
C LYS A 708 0.53 -7.10 13.04
N ILE A 709 1.84 -7.25 12.96
CA ILE A 709 2.65 -7.74 14.09
C ILE A 709 2.64 -6.77 15.27
N GLN A 710 2.72 -5.45 15.01
CA GLN A 710 2.61 -4.46 16.08
C GLN A 710 1.20 -4.40 16.67
N ASN A 711 0.15 -4.53 15.88
CA ASN A 711 -1.22 -4.61 16.39
C ASN A 711 -1.40 -5.83 17.31
N PHE A 712 -0.80 -6.97 16.95
CA PHE A 712 -0.82 -8.15 17.80
C PHE A 712 -0.16 -7.87 19.16
N PHE A 713 1.08 -7.41 19.21
CA PHE A 713 1.79 -7.14 20.45
C PHE A 713 1.16 -6.00 21.26
N TYR A 714 0.61 -4.99 20.58
CA TYR A 714 -0.13 -3.92 21.24
C TYR A 714 -1.37 -4.45 21.98
N ALA A 715 -2.09 -5.37 21.37
CA ALA A 715 -3.25 -6.02 21.98
C ALA A 715 -2.88 -6.93 23.17
N GLN A 716 -1.64 -7.47 23.20
CA GLN A 716 -1.11 -8.20 24.37
C GLN A 716 -0.67 -7.27 25.51
N GLY A 717 -0.61 -5.96 25.26
CA GLY A 717 -0.11 -4.95 26.18
C GLY A 717 1.35 -4.61 25.91
N ILE A 718 1.63 -3.36 25.54
CA ILE A 718 2.96 -2.91 25.10
C ILE A 718 4.06 -3.06 26.15
N ASP A 719 3.68 -3.02 27.45
CA ASP A 719 4.58 -3.18 28.58
C ASP A 719 4.64 -4.61 29.14
N THR A 720 3.83 -5.53 28.60
CA THR A 720 3.59 -6.82 29.24
C THR A 720 3.58 -8.01 28.31
N PHE A 721 3.60 -7.80 26.99
CA PHE A 721 3.65 -8.92 26.04
C PHE A 721 4.85 -9.82 26.34
N VAL A 722 4.66 -11.11 26.16
CA VAL A 722 5.67 -12.10 26.49
C VAL A 722 6.41 -12.58 25.24
N ASP A 723 7.42 -13.38 25.42
CA ASP A 723 8.41 -13.72 24.44
C ASP A 723 8.19 -15.08 23.72
N GLN A 724 7.09 -15.79 24.07
CA GLN A 724 6.69 -17.01 23.35
C GLN A 724 5.19 -17.08 23.14
N TYR A 725 4.75 -17.39 21.94
CA TYR A 725 3.36 -17.59 21.55
C TYR A 725 3.26 -18.76 20.56
N ASN A 726 2.12 -19.45 20.55
CA ASN A 726 1.73 -20.18 19.34
C ASN A 726 1.49 -19.19 18.20
N VAL A 727 1.70 -19.57 16.96
CA VAL A 727 1.56 -18.64 15.81
C VAL A 727 0.16 -18.06 15.65
N ASP A 728 -0.87 -18.73 16.15
CA ASP A 728 -2.25 -18.22 16.19
C ASP A 728 -2.49 -17.17 17.29
N GLY A 729 -1.47 -16.87 18.11
CA GLY A 729 -1.52 -15.92 19.21
C GLY A 729 -1.99 -16.49 20.54
N THR A 730 -2.28 -17.77 20.63
CA THR A 730 -2.63 -18.43 21.91
C THR A 730 -1.39 -18.60 22.78
N PRO A 731 -1.52 -18.60 24.13
CA PRO A 731 -0.39 -18.81 25.04
C PRO A 731 0.30 -20.15 24.82
N VAL A 732 1.62 -20.16 24.92
CA VAL A 732 2.42 -21.40 24.95
C VAL A 732 2.19 -22.11 26.28
N VAL A 733 1.82 -23.38 26.20
CA VAL A 733 1.52 -24.21 27.40
C VAL A 733 2.80 -24.81 27.99
N GLU A 734 3.78 -25.13 27.15
CA GLU A 734 5.06 -25.71 27.55
C GLU A 734 6.21 -24.80 27.13
N LEU A 735 6.96 -24.34 28.13
CA LEU A 735 8.10 -23.47 27.91
C LEU A 735 9.25 -24.23 27.29
N LEU A 736 9.75 -23.66 26.20
CA LEU A 736 10.84 -24.22 25.42
C LEU A 736 12.04 -23.29 25.55
N GLY A 737 13.15 -23.82 25.93
CA GLY A 737 14.39 -23.11 26.04
C GLY A 737 15.52 -23.90 26.70
N ALA A 738 16.75 -23.63 26.28
CA ALA A 738 17.96 -24.16 26.92
C ALA A 738 18.41 -23.23 28.06
N GLY A 739 19.28 -23.72 28.94
CA GLY A 739 20.04 -22.87 29.83
C GLY A 739 19.30 -22.21 30.99
N GLY A 740 18.22 -22.83 31.48
CA GLY A 740 17.53 -22.30 32.68
C GLY A 740 16.42 -21.31 32.44
N TYR A 741 15.93 -21.22 31.19
CA TYR A 741 14.74 -20.47 30.83
C TYR A 741 13.50 -21.13 31.46
N LYS A 742 12.95 -20.52 32.51
CA LYS A 742 11.93 -21.18 33.34
C LYS A 742 10.57 -20.47 33.31
N LYS A 743 10.46 -19.28 32.72
CA LYS A 743 9.22 -18.52 32.65
C LYS A 743 9.23 -17.57 31.45
N LEU A 744 8.03 -17.23 31.01
CA LEU A 744 7.84 -16.18 30.00
C LEU A 744 8.28 -14.82 30.53
N ARG A 745 8.86 -13.98 29.68
CA ARG A 745 9.36 -12.65 30.03
C ARG A 745 8.92 -11.64 28.97
N HIS A 746 8.91 -10.39 29.36
CA HIS A 746 8.90 -9.26 28.43
C HIS A 746 10.33 -9.01 27.97
N SER A 747 10.84 -9.85 27.07
CA SER A 747 12.25 -9.87 26.68
C SER A 747 12.66 -8.64 25.88
N LEU A 748 13.78 -8.02 26.27
CA LEU A 748 14.29 -6.80 25.66
C LEU A 748 14.63 -7.00 24.18
N GLY A 749 15.11 -8.19 23.78
CA GLY A 749 15.36 -8.52 22.38
C GLY A 749 14.09 -8.47 21.53
N LEU A 750 12.96 -8.99 22.04
CA LEU A 750 11.68 -8.90 21.35
C LEU A 750 11.13 -7.47 21.32
N VAL A 751 11.27 -6.71 22.43
CA VAL A 751 10.95 -5.28 22.46
C VAL A 751 11.75 -4.53 21.38
N ALA A 752 13.02 -4.85 21.23
CA ALA A 752 13.90 -4.22 20.26
C ALA A 752 13.48 -4.51 18.81
N THR A 753 13.21 -5.76 18.47
CA THR A 753 12.85 -6.13 17.11
C THR A 753 11.45 -5.65 16.72
N THR A 754 10.50 -5.63 17.66
CA THR A 754 9.16 -5.06 17.44
C THR A 754 9.18 -3.53 17.33
N ALA A 755 10.16 -2.86 17.96
CA ALA A 755 10.42 -1.43 17.73
C ALA A 755 11.06 -1.19 16.34
N ALA A 756 12.02 -2.03 15.92
CA ALA A 756 12.70 -1.87 14.63
C ALA A 756 11.72 -1.97 13.45
N VAL A 757 10.69 -2.82 13.53
CA VAL A 757 9.69 -2.95 12.47
C VAL A 757 8.82 -1.69 12.31
N SER A 758 8.87 -0.74 13.24
CA SER A 758 8.23 0.58 13.08
C SER A 758 8.67 1.33 11.82
N LEU A 759 9.84 1.00 11.26
CA LEU A 759 10.31 1.53 9.98
C LEU A 759 9.34 1.27 8.81
N VAL A 760 8.57 0.19 8.86
CA VAL A 760 7.63 -0.19 7.80
C VAL A 760 6.17 0.12 8.15
N CYS A 761 5.88 0.42 9.42
CA CYS A 761 4.52 0.63 9.90
C CYS A 761 3.95 1.98 9.46
N THR A 762 2.63 2.02 9.27
CA THR A 762 1.89 3.20 8.80
C THR A 762 0.85 3.72 9.82
N HIS A 763 0.82 3.16 11.04
CA HIS A 763 -0.11 3.55 12.12
C HIS A 763 0.59 4.25 13.27
N ASP A 764 -0.15 5.03 14.06
CA ASP A 764 0.36 5.87 15.15
C ASP A 764 0.98 5.09 16.33
N LYS A 765 0.59 3.83 16.53
CA LYS A 765 1.10 2.97 17.61
C LYS A 765 2.61 2.73 17.54
N SER A 766 3.20 2.86 16.36
CA SER A 766 4.64 2.66 16.14
C SER A 766 5.49 3.53 17.03
N ARG A 767 5.03 4.74 17.35
CA ARG A 767 5.72 5.63 18.28
C ARG A 767 5.90 5.00 19.66
N GLU A 768 4.86 4.36 20.19
CA GLU A 768 4.90 3.76 21.52
C GLU A 768 5.92 2.61 21.60
N PHE A 769 6.05 1.80 20.53
CA PHE A 769 7.08 0.74 20.47
C PHE A 769 8.49 1.32 20.46
N VAL A 770 8.71 2.41 19.72
CA VAL A 770 10.01 3.09 19.67
C VAL A 770 10.32 3.75 21.01
N ASP A 771 9.36 4.48 21.60
CA ASP A 771 9.52 5.11 22.92
C ASP A 771 9.78 4.05 24.01
N ARG A 772 9.15 2.87 23.91
CA ARG A 772 9.40 1.76 24.83
C ARG A 772 10.85 1.27 24.75
N LEU A 773 11.37 1.02 23.55
CA LEU A 773 12.77 0.63 23.36
C LEU A 773 13.73 1.73 23.82
N TRP A 774 13.44 3.00 23.48
CA TRP A 774 14.29 4.12 23.87
C TRP A 774 14.49 4.22 25.38
N ASN A 775 13.41 4.01 26.14
CA ASN A 775 13.42 4.10 27.59
C ASN A 775 13.80 2.78 28.30
N ALA A 776 13.90 1.67 27.57
CA ALA A 776 14.23 0.38 28.15
C ALA A 776 15.67 0.32 28.64
N GLU A 777 15.83 -0.11 29.90
CA GLU A 777 17.13 -0.42 30.49
C GLU A 777 17.50 -1.88 30.22
N HIS A 778 18.77 -2.15 29.95
CA HIS A 778 19.31 -3.51 29.85
C HIS A 778 19.86 -3.95 31.21
N VAL A 779 18.97 -4.50 32.00
CA VAL A 779 19.22 -4.93 33.39
C VAL A 779 18.69 -6.34 33.61
N PRO A 780 19.16 -7.06 34.65
CA PRO A 780 18.58 -8.35 35.04
C PRO A 780 17.06 -8.25 35.26
N TYR A 781 16.31 -9.25 34.80
CA TYR A 781 14.89 -9.40 35.08
C TYR A 781 14.68 -9.71 36.59
N ASP A 782 13.43 -9.57 37.09
CA ASP A 782 13.06 -9.77 38.49
C ASP A 782 13.48 -11.11 39.08
N ASP A 783 13.66 -12.13 38.24
CA ASP A 783 14.11 -13.45 38.62
C ASP A 783 15.63 -13.64 38.57
N GLY A 784 16.37 -12.54 38.31
CA GLY A 784 17.82 -12.54 38.17
C GLY A 784 18.35 -13.05 36.84
N TYR A 785 17.47 -13.44 35.90
CA TYR A 785 17.88 -13.77 34.53
C TYR A 785 18.36 -12.50 33.81
N PHE A 786 19.47 -12.61 33.11
CA PHE A 786 20.03 -11.54 32.30
C PHE A 786 20.61 -12.11 31.02
N ASP A 787 20.18 -11.57 29.90
CA ASP A 787 20.69 -11.94 28.56
C ASP A 787 21.53 -10.80 27.97
N ALA A 788 22.82 -10.84 28.26
CA ALA A 788 23.76 -9.88 27.69
C ALA A 788 24.04 -10.10 26.22
N TYR A 789 23.87 -11.34 25.75
CA TYR A 789 24.21 -11.78 24.39
C TYR A 789 23.06 -11.47 23.42
N TYR A 790 21.96 -12.20 23.50
CA TYR A 790 20.89 -12.10 22.51
C TYR A 790 20.10 -10.79 22.63
N ASP A 791 19.60 -10.46 23.83
CA ASP A 791 18.92 -9.18 24.07
C ASP A 791 19.83 -7.98 23.77
N GLY A 792 21.12 -8.04 24.16
CA GLY A 792 22.08 -6.97 23.94
C GLY A 792 22.37 -6.73 22.46
N LEU A 793 22.62 -7.80 21.68
CA LEU A 793 22.89 -7.70 20.26
C LEU A 793 21.66 -7.24 19.47
N LEU A 794 20.47 -7.80 19.71
CA LEU A 794 19.24 -7.38 19.04
C LEU A 794 18.89 -5.92 19.36
N ARG A 795 19.10 -5.48 20.59
CA ARG A 795 18.92 -4.08 20.98
C ARG A 795 19.83 -3.14 20.18
N LEU A 796 21.11 -3.50 20.01
CA LEU A 796 22.04 -2.70 19.23
C LEU A 796 21.63 -2.63 17.77
N PHE A 797 21.26 -3.75 17.16
CA PHE A 797 20.74 -3.77 15.79
C PHE A 797 19.50 -2.89 15.65
N ALA A 798 18.54 -2.96 16.59
CA ALA A 798 17.33 -2.14 16.52
C ALA A 798 17.64 -0.65 16.55
N PHE A 799 18.58 -0.19 17.41
CA PHE A 799 19.01 1.21 17.39
C PHE A 799 19.71 1.60 16.09
N MET A 800 20.51 0.70 15.48
CA MET A 800 21.11 0.94 14.16
C MET A 800 20.04 1.10 13.08
N HIS A 801 19.00 0.26 13.09
CA HIS A 801 17.86 0.36 12.18
C HIS A 801 17.12 1.69 12.34
N LEU A 802 16.68 1.99 13.56
CA LEU A 802 15.83 3.16 13.85
C LEU A 802 16.54 4.49 13.65
N SER A 803 17.86 4.53 13.82
CA SER A 803 18.68 5.72 13.59
C SER A 803 19.16 5.90 12.14
N GLY A 804 18.83 4.96 11.24
CA GLY A 804 19.34 4.97 9.87
C GLY A 804 20.84 4.67 9.75
N ASN A 805 21.43 4.02 10.75
CA ASN A 805 22.85 3.66 10.77
C ASN A 805 23.12 2.18 10.45
N TYR A 806 22.10 1.40 10.11
CA TYR A 806 22.30 0.09 9.50
C TYR A 806 22.30 0.24 7.99
N ARG A 807 23.48 0.46 7.41
CA ARG A 807 23.65 0.95 6.06
C ARG A 807 24.26 -0.08 5.12
N ILE A 808 23.91 0.00 3.86
CA ILE A 808 24.62 -0.67 2.78
C ILE A 808 25.99 0.01 2.64
N ILE A 809 27.04 -0.77 2.70
CA ILE A 809 28.39 -0.29 2.45
C ILE A 809 28.66 -0.46 0.95
N PHE A 810 28.61 0.64 0.21
CA PHE A 810 28.89 0.65 -1.22
C PHE A 810 30.40 0.63 -1.46
N PRO A 811 30.86 0.03 -2.59
CA PRO A 811 32.25 0.15 -2.97
C PRO A 811 32.65 1.62 -3.13
N GLU A 812 33.78 2.02 -2.57
CA GLU A 812 34.37 3.28 -2.94
C GLU A 812 34.81 3.19 -4.41
N ASN A 813 34.60 4.27 -5.18
CA ASN A 813 35.13 4.37 -6.52
C ASN A 813 36.66 4.57 -6.39
N HIS A 814 37.41 3.49 -6.44
CA HIS A 814 38.88 3.51 -6.53
C HIS A 814 39.33 3.66 -7.96
#